data_ce4cb76de345557eacaca69a226ddb37
#
_entry.id   ce4cb76de345557eacaca69a226ddb37
#
_cell.length_a   1.000
_cell.length_b   1.000
_cell.length_c   1.000
_cell.angle_alpha   90.00
_cell.angle_beta   90.00
_cell.angle_gamma   90.00
#
_symmetry.space_group_name_H-M   'P 1'
#
loop_
_entity.id
_entity.type
_entity.pdbx_description
1 polymer ?
#
loop_
_entity_poly.entity_id
_entity_poly.type
_entity_poly.pdbx_seq_one_letter_code
_entity_poly.pdbx_strand_id
1 'polypeptide(L)'
;MFMKPILFTVFCCAVVAAVYAQNPAENKDSATVFTLGEVVVKSGRSKEINSSLSAAALQQFAKNDVSKALNFLPGVNLSAVGPRNEAMVYIRGFDLRQVPLLIDGIPVYIPYDGYVDLGRFTTFDISEINVSKGYTSVIYGPNALGGAINLITRKPVKKFELNGASGWLSGGYRTNINIGSNLGKFYIQAGFSKLNRDSFLLSNNFVPTKTEEGGSRNNSSATDEKYNIKIAYTPNNKSEYALSYIYQHGKKGTPVYAGRDSLNSQLKSPRYWQWPYYDKQSLYFISNTIIGKGQYITTRLYYDKFKNLLNSYDDAGYTTISRPYAFKSYYNDYTLGGIIEYGKTINEKDNLRATVQYKDDVHREHNEGEPVRTMSDGTFTAGIENEFRLIPELLLLTGFSYNNRTSLDAQDYNSTTKQVSNFPSNSNNAFNVQGGLEYRPDAVNSIRFSVARKTRFATTKDRYSYRLGTAIPNPDLHAEYAVNYELGYKTSVKDKLNIQAALFYSKIYNTILMVSNVKYDSTRMAWQGQLQNAGVSEYMGVEIGVDYQFLPSLKAGVNYTYIKRNNLTNPSLYFIDVPRNKLFGYVQYQFKKIASVQVNTEYNSKRYSTTYGAVAGSFALLNTAATVHVWKWFSVEGGVNNIADRNYSLAEGYPEPGRNYFVNLLYRL
;
A
#
# COMPACT_ATOMS: atom_id res chain seq x y z
N MET A 1 14.46 46.29 7.26
CA MET A 1 15.88 46.11 6.91
C MET A 1 15.97 44.98 5.92
N PHE A 2 16.20 45.32 4.68
CA PHE A 2 16.07 44.40 3.53
C PHE A 2 17.20 43.39 3.49
N MET A 3 16.89 42.08 3.47
CA MET A 3 17.81 41.06 2.99
C MET A 3 17.32 40.55 1.62
N LYS A 4 18.14 40.82 0.61
CA LYS A 4 17.95 40.46 -0.79
C LYS A 4 18.02 38.94 -0.96
N PRO A 5 17.30 38.37 -1.96
CA PRO A 5 17.43 36.96 -2.33
C PRO A 5 18.77 36.77 -3.04
N ILE A 6 19.58 35.85 -2.54
CA ILE A 6 20.79 35.40 -3.20
C ILE A 6 20.39 34.43 -4.29
N LEU A 7 20.70 34.86 -5.49
CA LEU A 7 20.61 34.20 -6.78
C LEU A 7 21.35 32.85 -6.72
N PHE A 8 20.64 31.74 -6.91
CA PHE A 8 21.26 30.43 -7.13
C PHE A 8 21.65 30.30 -8.62
N THR A 9 22.61 31.09 -9.04
CA THR A 9 23.22 31.03 -10.36
C THR A 9 24.72 30.86 -10.16
N VAL A 10 25.18 29.67 -9.89
CA VAL A 10 26.56 29.21 -10.13
C VAL A 10 26.59 27.70 -9.88
N PHE A 11 26.50 26.90 -10.92
CA PHE A 11 27.29 25.69 -11.10
C PHE A 11 27.03 25.11 -12.50
N CYS A 12 27.38 25.87 -13.50
CA CYS A 12 27.60 25.41 -14.85
C CYS A 12 28.94 25.93 -15.34
N CYS A 13 30.03 25.32 -14.91
CA CYS A 13 31.31 25.41 -15.63
C CYS A 13 32.22 24.25 -15.24
N ALA A 14 32.47 23.42 -16.24
CA ALA A 14 33.67 22.68 -16.52
C ALA A 14 34.23 21.67 -15.50
N VAL A 15 33.97 20.38 -15.77
CA VAL A 15 35.10 19.43 -15.89
C VAL A 15 34.82 18.48 -17.07
N VAL A 16 35.47 18.75 -18.19
CA VAL A 16 35.61 17.79 -19.29
C VAL A 16 36.73 16.85 -18.91
N ALA A 17 36.41 15.63 -18.50
CA ALA A 17 37.36 14.52 -18.50
C ALA A 17 36.67 13.34 -19.16
N ALA A 18 37.10 13.04 -20.37
CA ALA A 18 36.71 11.88 -21.12
C ALA A 18 37.20 10.61 -20.41
N VAL A 19 36.29 9.79 -19.94
CA VAL A 19 36.58 8.40 -19.55
C VAL A 19 35.72 7.49 -20.42
N TYR A 20 36.39 6.74 -21.29
CA TYR A 20 35.80 5.63 -22.02
C TYR A 20 35.34 4.57 -21.01
N ALA A 21 34.06 4.35 -20.90
CA ALA A 21 33.49 3.22 -20.16
C ALA A 21 32.85 2.27 -21.16
N GLN A 22 33.40 1.07 -21.23
CA GLN A 22 32.88 -0.06 -22.00
C GLN A 22 31.44 -0.39 -21.55
N ASN A 23 30.57 -0.63 -22.52
CA ASN A 23 29.24 -1.17 -22.29
C ASN A 23 29.33 -2.53 -21.59
N PRO A 24 28.61 -2.75 -20.49
CA PRO A 24 28.30 -4.13 -20.11
C PRO A 24 27.26 -4.63 -21.12
N ALA A 25 27.62 -5.66 -21.87
CA ALA A 25 26.71 -6.41 -22.72
C ALA A 25 25.53 -6.89 -21.85
N GLU A 26 24.29 -6.63 -22.30
CA GLU A 26 23.11 -7.33 -21.79
C GLU A 26 23.29 -8.82 -22.13
N ASN A 27 23.65 -9.61 -21.14
CA ASN A 27 23.57 -11.07 -21.24
C ASN A 27 22.09 -11.45 -21.31
N LYS A 28 21.62 -11.74 -22.50
CA LYS A 28 20.40 -12.48 -22.78
C LYS A 28 20.62 -13.96 -22.52
N ASP A 29 20.93 -14.33 -21.29
CA ASP A 29 20.77 -15.71 -20.85
C ASP A 29 19.39 -15.85 -20.24
N SER A 30 18.52 -16.51 -20.97
CA SER A 30 17.18 -16.95 -20.57
C SER A 30 17.26 -18.12 -19.56
N ALA A 31 17.97 -17.92 -18.45
CA ALA A 31 17.76 -18.73 -17.28
C ALA A 31 16.46 -18.23 -16.62
N THR A 32 15.48 -19.10 -16.49
CA THR A 32 14.26 -18.88 -15.70
C THR A 32 14.66 -18.55 -14.27
N VAL A 33 14.89 -17.27 -13.99
CA VAL A 33 15.16 -16.79 -12.63
C VAL A 33 13.82 -16.78 -11.92
N PHE A 34 13.58 -17.82 -11.11
CA PHE A 34 12.43 -17.83 -10.20
C PHE A 34 12.59 -16.68 -9.20
N THR A 35 11.63 -15.79 -9.16
CA THR A 35 11.52 -14.77 -8.15
C THR A 35 10.58 -15.31 -7.07
N LEU A 36 11.11 -15.72 -5.91
CA LEU A 36 10.35 -16.30 -4.80
C LEU A 36 9.15 -15.46 -4.35
N GLY A 37 9.23 -14.15 -4.55
CA GLY A 37 8.15 -13.22 -4.19
C GLY A 37 7.03 -13.11 -5.22
N GLU A 38 7.15 -13.70 -6.41
CA GLU A 38 6.09 -13.66 -7.40
C GLU A 38 5.02 -14.70 -7.10
N VAL A 39 3.76 -14.27 -7.03
CA VAL A 39 2.59 -15.15 -6.86
C VAL A 39 2.10 -15.68 -8.22
N VAL A 40 2.72 -15.24 -9.31
CA VAL A 40 2.34 -15.58 -10.68
C VAL A 40 3.39 -16.46 -11.31
N VAL A 41 2.95 -17.64 -11.76
CA VAL A 41 3.79 -18.48 -12.62
C VAL A 41 3.89 -17.82 -13.97
N LYS A 42 5.10 -17.44 -14.35
CA LYS A 42 5.40 -17.11 -15.74
C LYS A 42 5.34 -18.41 -16.57
N SER A 43 4.14 -18.84 -16.99
CA SER A 43 4.09 -19.58 -18.23
C SER A 43 4.66 -18.63 -19.28
N GLY A 44 5.73 -18.97 -19.98
CA GLY A 44 6.65 -18.08 -20.70
C GLY A 44 6.08 -17.08 -21.71
N ARG A 45 4.79 -16.75 -21.66
CA ARG A 45 4.09 -15.79 -22.52
C ARG A 45 2.98 -14.97 -21.82
N SER A 46 2.64 -15.22 -20.55
CA SER A 46 1.61 -14.43 -19.85
C SER A 46 2.24 -13.16 -19.24
N LYS A 47 2.26 -12.07 -20.00
CA LYS A 47 2.39 -10.73 -19.41
C LYS A 47 1.01 -10.34 -18.88
N GLU A 48 0.74 -10.57 -17.61
CA GLU A 48 -0.53 -10.14 -16.99
C GLU A 48 -0.78 -8.65 -17.24
N ILE A 49 -2.07 -8.27 -17.36
CA ILE A 49 -2.50 -6.86 -17.38
C ILE A 49 -2.41 -6.30 -15.96
N ASN A 50 -1.30 -6.51 -15.29
CA ASN A 50 -1.01 -5.94 -14.00
C ASN A 50 -0.20 -4.66 -14.16
N SER A 51 -0.45 -3.70 -13.30
CA SER A 51 0.39 -2.52 -13.21
C SER A 51 1.57 -2.84 -12.30
N SER A 52 2.80 -2.59 -12.74
CA SER A 52 3.99 -2.80 -11.91
C SER A 52 4.91 -1.58 -11.89
N LEU A 53 5.66 -1.44 -10.79
CA LEU A 53 6.71 -0.45 -10.62
C LEU A 53 8.01 -1.18 -10.27
N SER A 54 8.97 -1.16 -11.18
CA SER A 54 10.29 -1.72 -10.96
C SER A 54 11.13 -0.85 -9.99
N ALA A 55 12.20 -1.41 -9.41
CA ALA A 55 13.15 -0.65 -8.59
C ALA A 55 13.72 0.56 -9.34
N ALA A 56 13.95 0.46 -10.66
CA ALA A 56 14.41 1.57 -11.50
C ALA A 56 13.36 2.70 -11.55
N ALA A 57 12.08 2.37 -11.74
CA ALA A 57 11.00 3.36 -11.71
C ALA A 57 10.84 4.00 -10.33
N LEU A 58 10.95 3.22 -9.24
CA LEU A 58 10.90 3.73 -7.87
C LEU A 58 12.02 4.74 -7.59
N GLN A 59 13.23 4.45 -8.04
CA GLN A 59 14.37 5.36 -7.92
C GLN A 59 14.20 6.58 -8.81
N GLN A 60 13.77 6.40 -10.06
CA GLN A 60 13.53 7.46 -11.04
C GLN A 60 12.58 8.53 -10.49
N PHE A 61 11.50 8.14 -9.83
CA PHE A 61 10.53 9.07 -9.26
C PHE A 61 10.89 9.59 -7.87
N ALA A 62 12.06 9.25 -7.34
CA ALA A 62 12.54 9.65 -6.02
C ALA A 62 11.52 9.41 -4.89
N LYS A 63 10.72 8.31 -4.98
CA LYS A 63 9.71 8.00 -3.96
C LYS A 63 10.24 7.00 -2.95
N ASN A 64 10.14 7.40 -1.70
CA ASN A 64 10.77 6.74 -0.57
C ASN A 64 9.85 5.80 0.18
N ASP A 65 8.53 5.98 0.02
CA ASP A 65 7.50 5.14 0.61
C ASP A 65 6.56 4.56 -0.46
N VAL A 66 5.99 3.40 -0.14
CA VAL A 66 5.14 2.61 -1.03
C VAL A 66 3.86 3.35 -1.38
N SER A 67 3.29 4.14 -0.46
CA SER A 67 2.04 4.86 -0.69
C SER A 67 2.16 5.88 -1.81
N LYS A 68 3.24 6.67 -1.78
CA LYS A 68 3.54 7.67 -2.80
C LYS A 68 3.97 7.05 -4.13
N ALA A 69 4.68 5.91 -4.08
CA ALA A 69 5.04 5.17 -5.28
C ALA A 69 3.79 4.62 -6.00
N LEU A 70 2.89 3.97 -5.28
CA LEU A 70 1.65 3.44 -5.83
C LEU A 70 0.75 4.52 -6.44
N ASN A 71 0.81 5.75 -5.92
CA ASN A 71 0.00 6.88 -6.41
C ASN A 71 0.29 7.25 -7.88
N PHE A 72 1.37 6.77 -8.48
CA PHE A 72 1.64 6.97 -9.92
C PHE A 72 0.87 6.05 -10.83
N LEU A 73 0.35 4.95 -10.31
CA LEU A 73 -0.36 3.98 -11.14
C LEU A 73 -1.79 4.45 -11.46
N PRO A 74 -2.29 4.20 -12.69
CA PRO A 74 -3.69 4.42 -13.00
C PRO A 74 -4.59 3.63 -12.05
N GLY A 75 -5.75 4.18 -11.67
CA GLY A 75 -6.70 3.53 -10.77
C GLY A 75 -6.29 3.47 -9.29
N VAL A 76 -5.12 3.99 -8.94
CA VAL A 76 -4.64 4.07 -7.56
C VAL A 76 -4.71 5.50 -7.06
N ASN A 77 -5.30 5.71 -5.90
CA ASN A 77 -5.47 7.01 -5.28
C ASN A 77 -4.88 7.03 -3.87
N LEU A 78 -3.97 7.97 -3.62
CA LEU A 78 -3.45 8.23 -2.28
C LEU A 78 -4.51 8.92 -1.43
N SER A 79 -4.64 8.49 -0.20
CA SER A 79 -5.45 9.09 0.84
C SER A 79 -4.71 9.15 2.18
N ALA A 80 -5.25 9.90 3.12
CA ALA A 80 -4.74 10.03 4.48
C ALA A 80 -5.84 9.70 5.50
N VAL A 81 -5.52 8.87 6.48
CA VAL A 81 -6.33 8.71 7.69
C VAL A 81 -5.89 9.81 8.66
N GLY A 82 -6.45 11.01 8.45
CA GLY A 82 -6.01 12.24 9.13
C GLY A 82 -5.86 12.09 10.64
N PRO A 83 -6.90 11.60 11.39
CA PRO A 83 -6.83 11.44 12.83
C PRO A 83 -5.76 10.47 13.36
N ARG A 84 -5.15 9.68 12.49
CA ARG A 84 -4.10 8.70 12.85
C ARG A 84 -2.76 9.01 12.20
N ASN A 85 -2.70 10.03 11.32
CA ASN A 85 -1.52 10.36 10.52
C ASN A 85 -0.99 9.13 9.76
N GLU A 86 -1.87 8.46 9.02
CA GLU A 86 -1.57 7.24 8.26
C GLU A 86 -1.81 7.46 6.77
N ALA A 87 -0.92 6.94 5.94
CA ALA A 87 -1.10 6.91 4.50
C ALA A 87 -1.82 5.63 4.06
N MET A 88 -2.85 5.80 3.26
CA MET A 88 -3.64 4.73 2.67
C MET A 88 -3.72 4.91 1.16
N VAL A 89 -3.90 3.82 0.43
CA VAL A 89 -4.24 3.86 -0.99
C VAL A 89 -5.59 3.18 -1.24
N TYR A 90 -6.26 3.67 -2.26
CA TYR A 90 -7.48 3.06 -2.80
C TYR A 90 -7.21 2.57 -4.21
N ILE A 91 -7.57 1.33 -4.51
CA ILE A 91 -7.53 0.78 -5.86
C ILE A 91 -8.97 0.71 -6.38
N ARG A 92 -9.29 1.48 -7.43
CA ARG A 92 -10.64 1.54 -7.99
C ARG A 92 -11.73 1.83 -6.95
N GLY A 93 -11.40 2.58 -5.92
CA GLY A 93 -12.31 2.95 -4.83
C GLY A 93 -12.34 1.99 -3.63
N PHE A 94 -11.66 0.86 -3.70
CA PHE A 94 -11.51 -0.10 -2.60
C PHE A 94 -10.28 0.23 -1.76
N ASP A 95 -10.41 0.24 -0.45
CA ASP A 95 -9.33 0.51 0.50
C ASP A 95 -8.50 -0.75 0.83
N LEU A 96 -7.47 -0.62 1.65
CA LEU A 96 -6.55 -1.71 1.99
C LEU A 96 -7.18 -2.86 2.79
N ARG A 97 -8.39 -2.70 3.34
CA ARG A 97 -9.16 -3.81 3.95
C ARG A 97 -9.81 -4.69 2.88
N GLN A 98 -9.94 -4.14 1.67
CA GLN A 98 -10.58 -4.74 0.48
C GLN A 98 -9.55 -5.03 -0.62
N VAL A 99 -8.28 -4.68 -0.39
CA VAL A 99 -7.13 -4.86 -1.27
C VAL A 99 -5.95 -5.31 -0.41
N PRO A 100 -5.68 -6.61 -0.26
CA PRO A 100 -4.60 -7.09 0.58
C PRO A 100 -3.24 -6.58 0.09
N LEU A 101 -2.42 -6.14 1.07
CA LEU A 101 -1.00 -5.91 0.89
C LEU A 101 -0.26 -7.20 1.18
N LEU A 102 0.69 -7.56 0.31
CA LEU A 102 1.55 -8.72 0.47
C LEU A 102 3.02 -8.32 0.38
N ILE A 103 3.87 -9.05 1.08
CA ILE A 103 5.33 -9.04 0.89
C ILE A 103 5.74 -10.46 0.47
N ASP A 104 6.32 -10.59 -0.71
CA ASP A 104 6.71 -11.89 -1.29
C ASP A 104 5.55 -12.91 -1.27
N GLY A 105 4.31 -12.43 -1.49
CA GLY A 105 3.09 -13.25 -1.49
C GLY A 105 2.53 -13.60 -0.10
N ILE A 106 3.09 -13.05 0.97
CA ILE A 106 2.61 -13.22 2.36
C ILE A 106 1.78 -12.00 2.74
N PRO A 107 0.52 -12.15 3.21
CA PRO A 107 -0.34 -11.03 3.58
C PRO A 107 0.20 -10.28 4.80
N VAL A 108 0.14 -8.94 4.74
CA VAL A 108 0.66 -8.03 5.77
C VAL A 108 -0.39 -7.02 6.18
N TYR A 109 -0.83 -7.09 7.44
CA TYR A 109 -1.80 -6.18 8.03
C TYR A 109 -1.71 -6.24 9.56
N ILE A 110 -2.46 -5.38 10.23
CA ILE A 110 -2.67 -5.41 11.68
C ILE A 110 -3.98 -6.18 11.93
N PRO A 111 -4.00 -7.23 12.75
CA PRO A 111 -5.18 -8.07 12.99
C PRO A 111 -6.46 -7.28 13.33
N TYR A 112 -6.34 -6.25 14.15
CA TYR A 112 -7.47 -5.41 14.53
C TYR A 112 -8.03 -4.56 13.39
N ASP A 113 -7.15 -3.79 12.72
CA ASP A 113 -7.54 -2.81 11.71
C ASP A 113 -7.80 -3.43 10.33
N GLY A 114 -7.14 -4.56 10.01
CA GLY A 114 -7.20 -5.23 8.71
C GLY A 114 -6.37 -4.52 7.61
N TYR A 115 -5.55 -3.52 7.96
CA TYR A 115 -4.65 -2.80 7.05
C TYR A 115 -3.39 -2.34 7.80
N VAL A 116 -2.46 -1.72 7.08
CA VAL A 116 -1.24 -1.09 7.62
C VAL A 116 -1.11 0.34 7.11
N ASP A 117 -0.35 1.17 7.84
CA ASP A 117 0.09 2.49 7.39
C ASP A 117 1.16 2.33 6.29
N LEU A 118 0.78 2.53 5.02
CA LEU A 118 1.69 2.40 3.87
C LEU A 118 2.79 3.46 3.84
N GLY A 119 2.64 4.58 4.53
CA GLY A 119 3.66 5.61 4.66
C GLY A 119 4.91 5.13 5.37
N ARG A 120 4.80 4.04 6.15
CA ARG A 120 5.91 3.41 6.88
C ARG A 120 6.65 2.33 6.07
N PHE A 121 6.09 1.90 4.91
CA PHE A 121 6.74 0.93 4.04
C PHE A 121 7.65 1.65 3.06
N THR A 122 8.95 1.60 3.34
CA THR A 122 9.98 2.20 2.50
C THR A 122 10.24 1.36 1.25
N THR A 123 10.67 2.01 0.17
CA THR A 123 10.90 1.36 -1.15
C THR A 123 12.32 0.82 -1.30
N PHE A 124 13.21 1.01 -0.33
CA PHE A 124 14.65 0.77 -0.48
C PHE A 124 15.03 -0.70 -0.70
N ASP A 125 14.29 -1.64 -0.10
CA ASP A 125 14.52 -3.09 -0.17
C ASP A 125 13.56 -3.81 -1.14
N ILE A 126 12.82 -3.04 -1.93
CA ILE A 126 11.84 -3.55 -2.90
C ILE A 126 12.48 -3.61 -4.29
N SER A 127 12.32 -4.74 -4.97
CA SER A 127 12.69 -4.91 -6.39
C SER A 127 11.57 -4.53 -7.33
N GLU A 128 10.32 -4.82 -6.95
CA GLU A 128 9.14 -4.56 -7.75
C GLU A 128 7.90 -4.43 -6.86
N ILE A 129 6.97 -3.56 -7.24
CA ILE A 129 5.62 -3.49 -6.67
C ILE A 129 4.66 -3.93 -7.76
N ASN A 130 3.92 -5.01 -7.52
CA ASN A 130 2.90 -5.52 -8.42
C ASN A 130 1.51 -5.20 -7.89
N VAL A 131 0.66 -4.62 -8.74
CA VAL A 131 -0.74 -4.31 -8.44
C VAL A 131 -1.63 -5.06 -9.42
N SER A 132 -2.34 -6.07 -8.93
CA SER A 132 -3.39 -6.75 -9.68
C SER A 132 -4.73 -6.06 -9.48
N LYS A 133 -5.52 -5.97 -10.54
CA LYS A 133 -6.84 -5.34 -10.57
C LYS A 133 -7.78 -6.23 -11.39
N GLY A 134 -9.10 -6.11 -11.18
CA GLY A 134 -10.09 -6.89 -11.92
C GLY A 134 -9.96 -8.40 -11.67
N TYR A 135 -9.39 -9.13 -12.61
CA TYR A 135 -9.04 -10.54 -12.43
C TYR A 135 -7.84 -10.65 -11.49
N THR A 136 -8.11 -10.89 -10.22
CA THR A 136 -7.06 -11.07 -9.19
C THR A 136 -7.06 -12.53 -8.76
N SER A 137 -5.88 -13.16 -8.73
CA SER A 137 -5.73 -14.57 -8.36
C SER A 137 -6.49 -14.93 -7.08
N VAL A 138 -7.22 -16.05 -7.09
CA VAL A 138 -7.87 -16.59 -5.88
C VAL A 138 -6.86 -17.10 -4.85
N ILE A 139 -5.60 -17.27 -5.25
CA ILE A 139 -4.47 -17.64 -4.38
C ILE A 139 -4.17 -16.56 -3.34
N TYR A 140 -4.54 -15.30 -3.58
CA TYR A 140 -4.41 -14.24 -2.59
C TYR A 140 -5.38 -14.38 -1.39
N GLY A 141 -6.30 -15.32 -1.46
CA GLY A 141 -7.29 -15.56 -0.41
C GLY A 141 -8.46 -14.57 -0.41
N PRO A 142 -9.15 -14.41 0.74
CA PRO A 142 -10.22 -13.45 0.91
C PRO A 142 -9.71 -12.01 0.94
N ASN A 143 -10.62 -11.04 1.02
CA ASN A 143 -10.36 -9.61 1.14
C ASN A 143 -9.77 -8.93 -0.12
N ALA A 144 -9.86 -9.60 -1.29
CA ALA A 144 -9.35 -9.09 -2.56
C ALA A 144 -10.45 -8.50 -3.47
N LEU A 145 -11.37 -7.69 -2.90
CA LEU A 145 -12.49 -7.11 -3.66
C LEU A 145 -12.01 -6.23 -4.82
N GLY A 146 -11.04 -5.37 -4.55
CA GLY A 146 -10.54 -4.36 -5.50
C GLY A 146 -9.26 -4.78 -6.23
N GLY A 147 -8.64 -5.87 -5.83
CA GLY A 147 -7.33 -6.27 -6.32
C GLY A 147 -6.40 -6.75 -5.21
N ALA A 148 -5.10 -6.72 -5.48
CA ALA A 148 -4.05 -7.00 -4.50
C ALA A 148 -2.77 -6.19 -4.81
N ILE A 149 -1.98 -5.89 -3.80
CA ILE A 149 -0.67 -5.24 -3.90
C ILE A 149 0.38 -6.22 -3.39
N ASN A 150 1.36 -6.59 -4.21
CA ASN A 150 2.46 -7.46 -3.78
C ASN A 150 3.80 -6.73 -3.91
N LEU A 151 4.49 -6.58 -2.78
CA LEU A 151 5.82 -6.02 -2.68
C LEU A 151 6.84 -7.15 -2.81
N ILE A 152 7.61 -7.15 -3.88
CA ILE A 152 8.64 -8.16 -4.13
C ILE A 152 9.97 -7.62 -3.60
N THR A 153 10.56 -8.33 -2.65
CA THR A 153 11.82 -7.93 -2.03
C THR A 153 13.02 -8.28 -2.93
N ARG A 154 14.15 -7.60 -2.69
CA ARG A 154 15.36 -7.79 -3.50
C ARG A 154 15.95 -9.19 -3.34
N LYS A 155 16.52 -9.69 -4.45
CA LYS A 155 17.35 -10.87 -4.53
C LYS A 155 18.68 -10.47 -5.16
N PRO A 156 19.84 -10.65 -4.52
CA PRO A 156 21.12 -10.31 -5.09
C PRO A 156 21.46 -11.25 -6.25
N VAL A 157 22.04 -10.69 -7.32
CA VAL A 157 22.46 -11.44 -8.52
C VAL A 157 23.98 -11.48 -8.67
N LYS A 158 24.72 -10.52 -8.07
CA LYS A 158 26.18 -10.46 -8.10
C LYS A 158 26.80 -11.12 -6.87
N LYS A 159 28.10 -11.46 -6.93
CA LYS A 159 28.88 -11.93 -5.77
C LYS A 159 28.91 -10.91 -4.63
N PHE A 160 28.82 -9.62 -4.96
CA PHE A 160 28.68 -8.54 -4.01
C PHE A 160 27.89 -7.38 -4.64
N GLU A 161 26.93 -6.88 -3.90
CA GLU A 161 26.11 -5.72 -4.24
C GLU A 161 25.98 -4.80 -3.03
N LEU A 162 26.19 -3.52 -3.25
CA LEU A 162 25.95 -2.48 -2.24
C LEU A 162 25.17 -1.37 -2.92
N ASN A 163 24.06 -0.97 -2.32
CA ASN A 163 23.35 0.22 -2.76
C ASN A 163 22.66 0.92 -1.58
N GLY A 164 22.49 2.21 -1.69
CA GLY A 164 21.79 2.97 -0.68
C GLY A 164 21.71 4.44 -0.99
N ALA A 165 21.16 5.18 -0.04
CA ALA A 165 21.01 6.61 -0.09
C ALA A 165 21.12 7.22 1.29
N SER A 166 21.74 8.38 1.40
CA SER A 166 21.71 9.21 2.60
C SER A 166 21.45 10.65 2.20
N GLY A 167 20.55 11.34 2.91
CA GLY A 167 20.22 12.69 2.52
C GLY A 167 19.34 13.42 3.51
N TRP A 168 19.18 14.69 3.20
CA TRP A 168 18.36 15.64 3.93
C TRP A 168 17.03 15.87 3.18
N LEU A 169 15.98 16.11 3.93
CA LEU A 169 14.68 16.60 3.45
C LEU A 169 14.20 17.72 4.35
N SER A 170 13.32 18.57 3.84
CA SER A 170 12.72 19.63 4.65
C SER A 170 12.05 19.01 5.89
N GLY A 171 12.61 19.36 7.07
CA GLY A 171 12.16 18.87 8.36
C GLY A 171 12.70 17.50 8.79
N GLY A 172 13.78 16.99 8.17
CA GLY A 172 14.34 15.72 8.59
C GLY A 172 15.48 15.18 7.72
N TYR A 173 15.77 13.89 7.89
CA TYR A 173 16.79 13.17 7.11
C TYR A 173 16.36 11.72 6.86
N ARG A 174 16.99 11.12 5.87
CA ARG A 174 16.86 9.69 5.60
C ARG A 174 18.20 9.05 5.31
N THR A 175 18.32 7.78 5.66
CA THR A 175 19.42 6.93 5.23
C THR A 175 18.93 5.52 4.99
N ASN A 176 19.49 4.86 4.01
CA ASN A 176 19.26 3.43 3.78
C ASN A 176 20.47 2.78 3.14
N ILE A 177 20.64 1.51 3.40
CA ILE A 177 21.70 0.68 2.83
C ILE A 177 21.16 -0.73 2.58
N ASN A 178 21.51 -1.30 1.43
CA ASN A 178 21.31 -2.70 1.09
C ASN A 178 22.64 -3.34 0.73
N ILE A 179 22.89 -4.51 1.30
CA ILE A 179 24.07 -5.34 1.02
C ILE A 179 23.56 -6.68 0.58
N GLY A 180 24.04 -7.16 -0.56
CA GLY A 180 23.68 -8.46 -1.11
C GLY A 180 24.91 -9.24 -1.56
N SER A 181 24.85 -10.56 -1.46
CA SER A 181 25.87 -11.47 -1.96
C SER A 181 25.21 -12.74 -2.51
N ASN A 182 25.55 -13.10 -3.75
CA ASN A 182 25.16 -14.37 -4.35
C ASN A 182 26.39 -15.25 -4.54
N LEU A 183 26.48 -16.34 -3.79
CA LEU A 183 27.57 -17.29 -3.78
C LEU A 183 27.24 -18.59 -4.55
N GLY A 184 26.29 -18.52 -5.48
CA GLY A 184 25.80 -19.65 -6.27
C GLY A 184 24.72 -20.44 -5.52
N LYS A 185 25.09 -21.36 -4.63
CA LYS A 185 24.12 -22.14 -3.86
C LYS A 185 23.48 -21.39 -2.70
N PHE A 186 24.05 -20.27 -2.28
CA PHE A 186 23.53 -19.43 -1.20
C PHE A 186 23.49 -17.99 -1.63
N TYR A 187 22.49 -17.25 -1.16
CA TYR A 187 22.55 -15.81 -1.21
C TYR A 187 22.10 -15.20 0.13
N ILE A 188 22.63 -14.02 0.40
CA ILE A 188 22.29 -13.23 1.59
C ILE A 188 21.94 -11.83 1.11
N GLN A 189 20.85 -11.30 1.62
CA GLN A 189 20.43 -9.91 1.46
C GLN A 189 20.22 -9.32 2.85
N ALA A 190 20.87 -8.22 3.14
CA ALA A 190 20.65 -7.45 4.37
C ALA A 190 20.35 -5.98 4.03
N GLY A 191 19.53 -5.34 4.84
CA GLY A 191 19.16 -3.95 4.62
C GLY A 191 18.85 -3.22 5.92
N PHE A 192 19.12 -1.93 5.88
CA PHE A 192 18.75 -0.97 6.93
C PHE A 192 18.16 0.27 6.31
N SER A 193 17.13 0.84 6.91
CA SER A 193 16.66 2.18 6.60
C SER A 193 16.23 2.93 7.84
N LYS A 194 16.47 4.24 7.83
CA LYS A 194 15.96 5.19 8.82
C LYS A 194 15.41 6.40 8.10
N LEU A 195 14.17 6.75 8.43
CA LEU A 195 13.55 8.01 8.06
C LEU A 195 13.22 8.75 9.35
N ASN A 196 13.79 9.94 9.53
CA ASN A 196 13.45 10.82 10.63
C ASN A 196 12.86 12.11 10.07
N ARG A 197 11.74 12.52 10.64
CA ARG A 197 11.09 13.79 10.34
C ARG A 197 10.67 14.42 11.67
N ASP A 198 11.20 15.57 11.99
CA ASP A 198 10.85 16.29 13.20
C ASP A 198 9.51 17.01 13.04
N SER A 199 9.29 17.58 11.85
CA SER A 199 8.01 18.15 11.41
C SER A 199 7.99 18.26 9.89
N PHE A 200 6.88 18.65 9.30
CA PHE A 200 6.83 19.14 7.93
C PHE A 200 6.32 20.58 7.88
N LEU A 201 6.76 21.32 6.86
CA LEU A 201 6.34 22.69 6.64
C LEU A 201 5.01 22.73 5.93
N LEU A 202 4.08 23.52 6.44
CA LEU A 202 2.85 23.87 5.75
C LEU A 202 3.14 24.88 4.63
N SER A 203 2.22 25.01 3.68
CA SER A 203 2.28 26.07 2.66
C SER A 203 2.23 27.44 3.31
N ASN A 204 2.96 28.41 2.75
CA ASN A 204 2.86 29.82 3.13
C ASN A 204 1.45 30.39 2.92
N ASN A 205 0.61 29.71 2.11
CA ASN A 205 -0.79 30.06 1.90
C ASN A 205 -1.74 29.34 2.88
N PHE A 206 -1.20 28.67 3.92
CA PHE A 206 -2.04 28.13 4.98
C PHE A 206 -2.69 29.24 5.79
N VAL A 207 -3.99 29.13 6.00
CA VAL A 207 -4.74 30.09 6.81
C VAL A 207 -4.82 29.54 8.25
N PRO A 208 -4.24 30.23 9.24
CA PRO A 208 -4.26 29.80 10.63
C PRO A 208 -5.64 29.45 11.15
N THR A 209 -5.70 28.46 12.02
CA THR A 209 -6.91 27.98 12.70
C THR A 209 -6.69 27.97 14.21
N LYS A 210 -7.70 27.61 14.97
CA LYS A 210 -7.62 27.52 16.44
C LYS A 210 -6.56 26.52 16.93
N THR A 211 -6.27 25.50 16.13
CA THR A 211 -5.40 24.37 16.53
C THR A 211 -4.08 24.33 15.75
N GLU A 212 -3.89 25.24 14.79
CA GLU A 212 -2.69 25.27 13.94
C GLU A 212 -2.42 26.69 13.45
N GLU A 213 -1.23 27.20 13.76
CA GLU A 213 -0.83 28.55 13.42
C GLU A 213 -0.16 28.66 12.05
N GLY A 214 0.32 27.55 11.48
CA GLY A 214 1.10 27.51 10.25
C GLY A 214 2.60 27.36 10.48
N GLY A 215 3.39 27.44 9.42
CA GLY A 215 4.84 27.15 9.49
C GLY A 215 5.09 25.65 9.65
N SER A 216 5.76 25.22 10.70
CA SER A 216 5.95 23.82 11.04
C SER A 216 4.68 23.21 11.58
N ARG A 217 4.16 22.15 10.94
CA ARG A 217 2.96 21.45 11.37
C ARG A 217 3.13 20.84 12.74
N ASN A 218 2.29 21.24 13.69
CA ASN A 218 2.32 20.76 15.08
C ASN A 218 2.09 19.25 15.15
N ASN A 219 2.86 18.57 16.03
CA ASN A 219 2.77 17.13 16.30
C ASN A 219 2.83 16.24 15.04
N SER A 220 3.65 16.63 14.04
CA SER A 220 3.81 15.91 12.78
C SER A 220 5.11 15.10 12.68
N SER A 221 5.82 14.94 13.80
CA SER A 221 7.04 14.15 13.87
C SER A 221 6.79 12.68 13.51
N ALA A 222 7.76 12.04 12.87
CA ALA A 222 7.75 10.62 12.61
C ALA A 222 9.17 10.09 12.49
N THR A 223 9.42 8.92 13.06
CA THR A 223 10.64 8.16 12.88
C THR A 223 10.27 6.75 12.52
N ASP A 224 10.86 6.21 11.46
CA ASP A 224 10.73 4.82 11.06
C ASP A 224 12.11 4.23 10.81
N GLU A 225 12.43 3.14 11.51
CA GLU A 225 13.63 2.34 11.33
C GLU A 225 13.24 0.94 10.88
N LYS A 226 13.92 0.41 9.88
CA LYS A 226 13.68 -0.94 9.37
C LYS A 226 15.00 -1.67 9.19
N TYR A 227 15.05 -2.89 9.69
CA TYR A 227 16.13 -3.85 9.50
C TYR A 227 15.54 -5.07 8.81
N ASN A 228 16.22 -5.58 7.82
CA ASN A 228 15.83 -6.84 7.18
C ASN A 228 17.06 -7.69 6.86
N ILE A 229 16.90 -9.00 6.98
CA ILE A 229 17.86 -9.99 6.52
C ILE A 229 17.10 -11.13 5.84
N LYS A 230 17.60 -11.57 4.69
CA LYS A 230 17.12 -12.74 3.96
C LYS A 230 18.31 -13.64 3.65
N ILE A 231 18.22 -14.90 4.04
CA ILE A 231 19.21 -15.94 3.74
C ILE A 231 18.48 -16.99 2.91
N ALA A 232 19.06 -17.39 1.80
CA ALA A 232 18.46 -18.41 0.95
C ALA A 232 19.46 -19.46 0.49
N TYR A 233 18.95 -20.67 0.32
CA TYR A 233 19.64 -21.83 -0.19
C TYR A 233 19.02 -22.28 -1.51
N THR A 234 19.83 -22.31 -2.54
CA THR A 234 19.49 -22.73 -3.91
C THR A 234 20.36 -23.93 -4.31
N PRO A 235 20.05 -25.16 -3.82
CA PRO A 235 20.88 -26.34 -4.04
C PRO A 235 21.09 -26.66 -5.51
N ASN A 236 20.13 -26.29 -6.33
CA ASN A 236 20.08 -26.51 -7.77
C ASN A 236 19.13 -25.48 -8.41
N ASN A 237 18.95 -25.55 -9.73
CA ASN A 237 18.04 -24.68 -10.49
C ASN A 237 16.53 -25.02 -10.32
N LYS A 238 16.19 -26.02 -9.50
CA LYS A 238 14.80 -26.47 -9.29
C LYS A 238 14.27 -26.13 -7.91
N SER A 239 15.13 -25.76 -6.97
CA SER A 239 14.72 -25.55 -5.58
C SER A 239 15.34 -24.29 -5.02
N GLU A 240 14.53 -23.53 -4.30
CA GLU A 240 14.94 -22.33 -3.58
C GLU A 240 14.20 -22.31 -2.22
N TYR A 241 14.95 -22.08 -1.15
CA TYR A 241 14.47 -22.00 0.23
C TYR A 241 15.01 -20.73 0.86
N ALA A 242 14.15 -19.83 1.33
CA ALA A 242 14.56 -18.58 1.93
C ALA A 242 13.94 -18.37 3.30
N LEU A 243 14.74 -17.89 4.23
CA LEU A 243 14.31 -17.41 5.54
C LEU A 243 14.56 -15.90 5.60
N SER A 244 13.54 -15.14 5.94
CA SER A 244 13.59 -13.68 6.05
C SER A 244 13.16 -13.24 7.44
N TYR A 245 13.92 -12.33 8.05
CA TYR A 245 13.53 -11.63 9.26
C TYR A 245 13.48 -10.13 8.97
N ILE A 246 12.39 -9.48 9.40
CA ILE A 246 12.17 -8.05 9.26
C ILE A 246 11.79 -7.49 10.62
N TYR A 247 12.51 -6.45 11.06
CA TYR A 247 12.16 -5.65 12.23
C TYR A 247 11.93 -4.21 11.81
N GLN A 248 10.79 -3.67 12.20
CA GLN A 248 10.44 -2.27 11.96
C GLN A 248 10.04 -1.62 13.28
N HIS A 249 10.75 -0.57 13.65
CA HIS A 249 10.46 0.29 14.78
C HIS A 249 9.99 1.65 14.30
N GLY A 250 8.95 2.21 14.92
CA GLY A 250 8.48 3.53 14.59
C GLY A 250 7.88 4.26 15.77
N LYS A 251 7.91 5.59 15.69
CA LYS A 251 7.19 6.50 16.57
C LYS A 251 6.64 7.65 15.76
N LYS A 252 5.48 8.17 16.15
CA LYS A 252 4.87 9.31 15.44
C LYS A 252 3.95 10.15 16.32
N GLY A 253 3.90 11.44 16.02
CA GLY A 253 2.81 12.30 16.45
C GLY A 253 1.64 12.26 15.47
N THR A 254 0.48 12.72 15.91
CA THR A 254 -0.68 12.92 15.05
C THR A 254 -1.13 14.37 15.08
N PRO A 255 -0.96 15.09 13.97
CA PRO A 255 -1.44 16.46 13.89
C PRO A 255 -2.91 16.58 14.24
N VAL A 256 -3.24 17.57 15.04
CA VAL A 256 -4.61 17.85 15.44
C VAL A 256 -5.42 18.33 14.23
N TYR A 257 -6.72 18.05 14.21
CA TYR A 257 -7.62 18.57 13.20
C TYR A 257 -7.55 20.10 13.13
N ALA A 258 -7.22 20.61 11.95
CA ALA A 258 -7.07 22.03 11.64
C ALA A 258 -8.10 22.53 10.63
N GLY A 259 -9.26 21.86 10.54
CA GLY A 259 -10.36 22.25 9.67
C GLY A 259 -11.33 23.23 10.31
N ARG A 260 -12.37 23.55 9.57
CA ARG A 260 -13.43 24.50 9.95
C ARG A 260 -14.83 23.87 9.90
N ASP A 261 -14.94 22.58 9.67
CA ASP A 261 -16.22 21.89 9.64
C ASP A 261 -16.83 21.82 11.04
N SER A 262 -17.90 22.57 11.27
CA SER A 262 -18.61 22.66 12.56
C SER A 262 -19.26 21.33 12.98
N LEU A 263 -19.49 20.41 12.05
CA LEU A 263 -20.04 19.09 12.30
C LEU A 263 -18.94 18.08 12.69
N ASN A 264 -17.67 18.39 12.46
CA ASN A 264 -16.57 17.54 12.87
C ASN A 264 -16.38 17.61 14.40
N SER A 265 -16.57 16.49 15.08
CA SER A 265 -16.43 16.41 16.54
C SER A 265 -15.03 16.81 17.04
N GLN A 266 -14.00 16.66 16.24
CA GLN A 266 -12.64 17.03 16.61
C GLN A 266 -12.40 18.56 16.66
N LEU A 267 -13.30 19.36 16.09
CA LEU A 267 -13.25 20.81 16.27
C LEU A 267 -13.57 21.21 17.71
N LYS A 268 -14.48 20.47 18.37
CA LYS A 268 -14.91 20.69 19.77
C LYS A 268 -14.04 19.91 20.76
N SER A 269 -13.61 18.71 20.37
CA SER A 269 -12.83 17.78 21.20
C SER A 269 -11.60 17.31 20.42
N PRO A 270 -10.56 18.14 20.35
CA PRO A 270 -9.32 17.80 19.66
C PRO A 270 -8.69 16.54 20.25
N ARG A 271 -8.01 15.75 19.42
CA ARG A 271 -7.28 14.56 19.83
C ARG A 271 -5.79 14.86 19.88
N TYR A 272 -5.22 14.79 21.08
CA TYR A 272 -3.80 15.03 21.33
C TYR A 272 -3.09 13.68 21.46
N TRP A 273 -2.81 13.04 20.34
CA TRP A 273 -2.32 11.68 20.27
C TRP A 273 -0.86 11.58 19.82
N GLN A 274 -0.15 10.60 20.41
CA GLN A 274 1.17 10.20 19.95
C GLN A 274 1.32 8.69 20.08
N TRP A 275 2.08 8.10 19.18
CA TRP A 275 2.56 6.72 19.27
C TRP A 275 4.02 6.72 19.67
N PRO A 276 4.38 6.50 20.97
CA PRO A 276 5.76 6.37 21.44
C PRO A 276 6.49 5.21 20.79
N TYR A 277 5.79 4.13 20.48
CA TYR A 277 6.27 3.04 19.63
C TYR A 277 5.15 2.42 18.81
N TYR A 278 5.57 1.88 17.66
CA TYR A 278 4.70 1.25 16.66
C TYR A 278 5.54 0.22 15.90
N ASP A 279 5.70 -0.98 16.49
CA ASP A 279 6.72 -1.96 16.12
C ASP A 279 6.12 -3.15 15.40
N LYS A 280 6.82 -3.62 14.37
CA LYS A 280 6.48 -4.84 13.66
C LYS A 280 7.71 -5.74 13.54
N GLN A 281 7.53 -7.04 13.83
CA GLN A 281 8.50 -8.09 13.61
C GLN A 281 7.89 -9.15 12.71
N SER A 282 8.66 -9.63 11.74
CA SER A 282 8.19 -10.63 10.78
C SER A 282 9.24 -11.70 10.59
N LEU A 283 8.83 -12.95 10.65
CA LEU A 283 9.68 -14.11 10.31
C LEU A 283 8.97 -14.91 9.21
N TYR A 284 9.59 -15.00 8.05
CA TYR A 284 9.03 -15.63 6.85
C TYR A 284 9.93 -16.75 6.35
N PHE A 285 9.35 -17.91 6.12
CA PHE A 285 9.97 -18.98 5.35
C PHE A 285 9.23 -19.11 4.02
N ILE A 286 9.97 -19.07 2.93
CA ILE A 286 9.42 -19.22 1.58
C ILE A 286 10.24 -20.28 0.86
N SER A 287 9.57 -21.25 0.26
CA SER A 287 10.21 -22.22 -0.62
C SER A 287 9.50 -22.33 -1.96
N ASN A 288 10.26 -22.63 -2.98
CA ASN A 288 9.75 -23.03 -4.29
C ASN A 288 10.55 -24.24 -4.77
N THR A 289 9.87 -25.34 -5.09
CA THR A 289 10.51 -26.59 -5.50
C THR A 289 9.81 -27.19 -6.70
N ILE A 290 10.54 -27.39 -7.78
CA ILE A 290 10.10 -28.15 -8.95
C ILE A 290 10.23 -29.63 -8.62
N ILE A 291 9.09 -30.33 -8.48
CA ILE A 291 9.03 -31.73 -8.06
C ILE A 291 8.92 -32.72 -9.25
N GLY A 292 8.66 -32.21 -10.46
CA GLY A 292 8.53 -33.00 -11.67
C GLY A 292 8.44 -32.11 -12.91
N LYS A 293 8.31 -32.72 -14.08
CA LYS A 293 8.14 -31.96 -15.33
C LYS A 293 6.85 -31.14 -15.28
N GLY A 294 7.00 -29.80 -15.28
CA GLY A 294 5.89 -28.86 -15.19
C GLY A 294 5.15 -28.86 -13.84
N GLN A 295 5.75 -29.42 -12.77
CA GLN A 295 5.12 -29.48 -11.46
C GLN A 295 5.99 -28.76 -10.42
N TYR A 296 5.38 -27.95 -9.56
CA TYR A 296 6.06 -27.26 -8.48
C TYR A 296 5.20 -27.18 -7.22
N ILE A 297 5.86 -27.03 -6.09
CA ILE A 297 5.25 -26.68 -4.81
C ILE A 297 5.91 -25.40 -4.31
N THR A 298 5.08 -24.43 -3.93
CA THR A 298 5.50 -23.24 -3.19
C THR A 298 4.92 -23.29 -1.78
N THR A 299 5.77 -23.11 -0.76
CA THR A 299 5.34 -23.03 0.63
C THR A 299 5.71 -21.67 1.21
N ARG A 300 4.78 -21.04 1.90
CA ARG A 300 5.00 -19.81 2.67
C ARG A 300 4.52 -20.04 4.10
N LEU A 301 5.45 -19.96 5.07
CA LEU A 301 5.12 -19.96 6.49
C LEU A 301 5.51 -18.60 7.07
N TYR A 302 4.68 -18.06 7.94
CA TYR A 302 4.93 -16.72 8.44
C TYR A 302 4.42 -16.53 9.87
N TYR A 303 5.17 -15.69 10.59
CA TYR A 303 4.82 -15.16 11.88
C TYR A 303 5.05 -13.65 11.88
N ASP A 304 4.00 -12.89 12.10
CA ASP A 304 4.04 -11.44 12.26
C ASP A 304 3.66 -11.07 13.69
N LYS A 305 4.44 -10.22 14.32
CA LYS A 305 4.14 -9.64 15.62
C LYS A 305 4.06 -8.14 15.51
N PHE A 306 3.03 -7.56 16.09
CA PHE A 306 2.79 -6.13 16.09
C PHE A 306 2.58 -5.62 17.51
N LYS A 307 3.25 -4.52 17.88
CA LYS A 307 3.07 -3.85 19.16
C LYS A 307 2.96 -2.36 18.96
N ASN A 308 2.04 -1.72 19.64
CA ASN A 308 2.01 -0.28 19.74
C ASN A 308 1.55 0.21 21.11
N LEU A 309 1.86 1.47 21.38
CA LEU A 309 1.30 2.25 22.48
C LEU A 309 0.73 3.54 21.88
N LEU A 310 -0.53 3.79 22.14
CA LEU A 310 -1.17 5.07 21.89
C LEU A 310 -1.31 5.84 23.20
N ASN A 311 -0.70 7.02 23.27
CA ASN A 311 -0.94 8.00 24.32
C ASN A 311 -1.96 9.03 23.84
N SER A 312 -3.07 9.18 24.57
CA SER A 312 -4.03 10.26 24.42
C SER A 312 -3.80 11.24 25.57
N TYR A 313 -3.29 12.41 25.28
CA TYR A 313 -2.92 13.43 26.26
C TYR A 313 -4.09 14.38 26.58
N ASP A 314 -3.95 15.12 27.69
CA ASP A 314 -4.95 16.08 28.15
C ASP A 314 -5.08 17.30 27.23
N ASP A 315 -3.98 17.76 26.64
CA ASP A 315 -3.89 18.96 25.82
C ASP A 315 -2.70 18.96 24.84
N ALA A 316 -2.48 20.08 24.16
CA ALA A 316 -1.42 20.28 23.18
C ALA A 316 -0.01 20.34 23.77
N GLY A 317 0.15 20.31 25.09
CA GLY A 317 1.46 20.23 25.76
C GLY A 317 2.06 18.84 25.72
N TYR A 318 1.23 17.80 25.46
CA TYR A 318 1.64 16.37 25.36
C TYR A 318 2.48 15.91 26.58
N THR A 319 2.10 16.36 27.79
CA THR A 319 2.85 16.05 29.01
C THR A 319 2.07 15.24 30.03
N THR A 320 0.75 15.44 30.13
CA THR A 320 -0.10 14.82 31.15
C THR A 320 -1.21 13.98 30.55
N ILE A 321 -1.59 12.90 31.27
CA ILE A 321 -2.68 11.96 30.96
C ILE A 321 -3.45 11.78 32.27
N SER A 322 -4.29 12.75 32.62
CA SER A 322 -5.01 12.79 33.90
C SER A 322 -6.52 12.99 33.73
N ARG A 323 -6.97 13.51 32.60
CA ARG A 323 -8.39 13.74 32.30
C ARG A 323 -9.14 12.46 31.98
N PRO A 324 -10.45 12.36 32.21
CA PRO A 324 -11.25 11.15 31.95
C PRO A 324 -11.23 10.68 30.48
N TYR A 325 -10.91 11.56 29.53
CA TYR A 325 -10.81 11.25 28.11
C TYR A 325 -9.38 10.91 27.66
N ALA A 326 -8.40 11.10 28.54
CA ALA A 326 -7.00 10.79 28.26
C ALA A 326 -6.68 9.37 28.75
N PHE A 327 -5.87 8.65 27.98
CA PHE A 327 -5.58 7.25 28.24
C PHE A 327 -4.28 6.80 27.58
N LYS A 328 -3.76 5.66 28.03
CA LYS A 328 -2.75 4.88 27.31
C LYS A 328 -3.37 3.57 26.88
N SER A 329 -3.25 3.24 25.60
CA SER A 329 -3.77 2.01 25.02
C SER A 329 -2.65 1.19 24.40
N TYR A 330 -2.58 -0.08 24.78
CA TYR A 330 -1.54 -1.02 24.38
C TYR A 330 -2.10 -2.09 23.45
N TYR A 331 -1.41 -2.33 22.32
CA TYR A 331 -1.68 -3.48 21.45
C TYR A 331 -0.48 -4.43 21.45
N ASN A 332 -0.75 -5.73 21.44
CA ASN A 332 0.25 -6.79 21.34
C ASN A 332 -0.30 -7.95 20.49
N ASP A 333 -0.33 -7.72 19.20
CA ASP A 333 -0.96 -8.58 18.21
C ASP A 333 0.03 -9.55 17.59
N TYR A 334 -0.48 -10.65 17.03
CA TYR A 334 0.28 -11.49 16.13
C TYR A 334 -0.61 -12.17 15.08
N THR A 335 0.03 -12.55 13.97
CA THR A 335 -0.55 -13.43 12.96
C THR A 335 0.41 -14.59 12.74
N LEU A 336 -0.08 -15.82 12.83
CA LEU A 336 0.63 -17.03 12.45
C LEU A 336 -0.10 -17.67 11.27
N GLY A 337 0.62 -18.06 10.21
CA GLY A 337 -0.05 -18.67 9.08
C GLY A 337 0.85 -19.43 8.13
N GLY A 338 0.19 -20.16 7.23
CA GLY A 338 0.85 -20.95 6.20
C GLY A 338 0.03 -21.01 4.91
N ILE A 339 0.74 -21.03 3.80
CA ILE A 339 0.20 -21.15 2.43
C ILE A 339 0.98 -22.23 1.73
N ILE A 340 0.29 -23.22 1.17
CA ILE A 340 0.86 -24.22 0.26
C ILE A 340 0.17 -24.04 -1.09
N GLU A 341 0.97 -23.92 -2.12
CA GLU A 341 0.53 -23.81 -3.51
C GLU A 341 1.16 -24.95 -4.30
N TYR A 342 0.33 -25.70 -5.03
CA TYR A 342 0.76 -26.67 -6.02
C TYR A 342 0.41 -26.17 -7.41
N GLY A 343 1.36 -26.21 -8.32
CA GLY A 343 1.16 -25.88 -9.71
C GLY A 343 1.55 -27.01 -10.63
N LYS A 344 0.80 -27.19 -11.73
CA LYS A 344 1.03 -28.21 -12.75
C LYS A 344 0.72 -27.67 -14.13
N THR A 345 1.71 -27.67 -14.99
CA THR A 345 1.53 -27.59 -16.44
C THR A 345 1.17 -28.97 -16.95
N ILE A 346 -0.12 -29.18 -17.27
CA ILE A 346 -0.64 -30.48 -17.71
C ILE A 346 -0.14 -30.77 -19.13
N ASN A 347 -0.18 -29.75 -19.99
CA ASN A 347 0.35 -29.74 -21.35
C ASN A 347 0.65 -28.27 -21.76
N GLU A 348 1.04 -28.04 -23.01
CA GLU A 348 1.35 -26.69 -23.50
C GLU A 348 0.16 -25.71 -23.49
N LYS A 349 -1.07 -26.21 -23.28
CA LYS A 349 -2.30 -25.42 -23.29
C LYS A 349 -2.91 -25.22 -21.90
N ASP A 350 -2.48 -25.99 -20.90
CA ASP A 350 -3.22 -26.12 -19.64
C ASP A 350 -2.29 -26.02 -18.44
N ASN A 351 -2.50 -24.97 -17.62
CA ASN A 351 -1.80 -24.73 -16.37
C ASN A 351 -2.78 -24.66 -15.21
N LEU A 352 -2.66 -25.61 -14.29
CA LEU A 352 -3.47 -25.71 -13.08
C LEU A 352 -2.68 -25.25 -11.87
N ARG A 353 -3.32 -24.50 -10.97
CA ARG A 353 -2.80 -24.14 -9.66
C ARG A 353 -3.85 -24.43 -8.59
N ALA A 354 -3.41 -24.98 -7.47
CA ALA A 354 -4.23 -25.20 -6.29
C ALA A 354 -3.53 -24.63 -5.05
N THR A 355 -4.30 -24.10 -4.11
CA THR A 355 -3.76 -23.53 -2.86
C THR A 355 -4.58 -23.94 -1.67
N VAL A 356 -3.90 -24.15 -0.55
CA VAL A 356 -4.51 -24.26 0.79
C VAL A 356 -3.79 -23.30 1.70
N GLN A 357 -4.57 -22.53 2.48
CA GLN A 357 -4.04 -21.54 3.41
C GLN A 357 -4.78 -21.63 4.73
N TYR A 358 -4.04 -21.44 5.81
CA TYR A 358 -4.59 -21.23 7.14
C TYR A 358 -3.82 -20.13 7.84
N LYS A 359 -4.54 -19.30 8.59
CA LYS A 359 -3.95 -18.29 9.46
C LYS A 359 -4.78 -18.10 10.71
N ASP A 360 -4.08 -17.73 11.77
CA ASP A 360 -4.62 -17.31 13.05
C ASP A 360 -4.20 -15.86 13.31
N ASP A 361 -5.19 -14.98 13.40
CA ASP A 361 -5.03 -13.56 13.66
C ASP A 361 -5.43 -13.27 15.11
N VAL A 362 -4.50 -12.79 15.94
CA VAL A 362 -4.74 -12.52 17.34
C VAL A 362 -4.49 -11.05 17.65
N HIS A 363 -5.52 -10.38 18.13
CA HIS A 363 -5.48 -9.03 18.67
C HIS A 363 -5.57 -9.05 20.18
N ARG A 364 -4.65 -8.36 20.86
CA ARG A 364 -4.65 -8.18 22.30
C ARG A 364 -4.54 -6.71 22.62
N GLU A 365 -5.54 -6.20 23.35
CA GLU A 365 -5.55 -4.80 23.76
C GLU A 365 -5.92 -4.62 25.23
N HIS A 366 -5.45 -3.52 25.81
CA HIS A 366 -5.90 -3.02 27.11
C HIS A 366 -5.54 -1.54 27.24
N ASN A 367 -6.29 -0.80 28.03
CA ASN A 367 -5.83 0.48 28.55
C ASN A 367 -5.01 0.26 29.82
N GLU A 368 -4.21 1.24 30.21
CA GLU A 368 -3.44 1.17 31.46
C GLU A 368 -4.36 0.90 32.66
N GLY A 369 -4.03 -0.14 33.44
CA GLY A 369 -4.84 -0.58 34.59
C GLY A 369 -6.04 -1.48 34.26
N GLU A 370 -6.29 -1.80 32.98
CA GLU A 370 -7.32 -2.75 32.57
C GLU A 370 -6.73 -4.14 32.29
N PRO A 371 -7.52 -5.22 32.41
CA PRO A 371 -7.09 -6.55 31.97
C PRO A 371 -6.92 -6.59 30.45
N VAL A 372 -6.01 -7.45 29.99
CA VAL A 372 -5.82 -7.70 28.57
C VAL A 372 -7.05 -8.42 28.00
N ARG A 373 -7.60 -7.89 26.92
CA ARG A 373 -8.66 -8.51 26.13
C ARG A 373 -8.05 -9.17 24.90
N THR A 374 -8.51 -10.36 24.57
CA THR A 374 -8.08 -11.10 23.38
C THR A 374 -9.25 -11.25 22.43
N MET A 375 -8.99 -10.99 21.17
CA MET A 375 -9.90 -11.24 20.05
C MET A 375 -9.10 -11.98 18.99
N SER A 376 -9.57 -13.14 18.54
CA SER A 376 -8.86 -13.92 17.54
C SER A 376 -9.77 -14.53 16.48
N ASP A 377 -9.22 -14.65 15.27
CA ASP A 377 -9.91 -15.21 14.10
C ASP A 377 -9.03 -16.27 13.42
N GLY A 378 -9.55 -17.48 13.30
CA GLY A 378 -9.02 -18.50 12.39
C GLY A 378 -9.59 -18.30 10.99
N THR A 379 -8.73 -18.24 9.95
CA THR A 379 -9.17 -18.13 8.55
C THR A 379 -8.58 -19.27 7.72
N PHE A 380 -9.46 -20.04 7.08
CA PHE A 380 -9.13 -21.10 6.14
C PHE A 380 -9.49 -20.70 4.72
N THR A 381 -8.65 -21.05 3.75
CA THR A 381 -8.89 -20.88 2.32
C THR A 381 -8.41 -22.09 1.54
N ALA A 382 -9.24 -22.59 0.64
CA ALA A 382 -8.86 -23.55 -0.40
C ALA A 382 -9.26 -22.97 -1.77
N GLY A 383 -8.34 -23.00 -2.72
CA GLY A 383 -8.55 -22.38 -4.04
C GLY A 383 -7.93 -23.18 -5.17
N ILE A 384 -8.51 -23.03 -6.36
CA ILE A 384 -8.03 -23.61 -7.60
C ILE A 384 -8.15 -22.59 -8.73
N GLU A 385 -7.14 -22.51 -9.57
CA GLU A 385 -7.12 -21.67 -10.79
C GLU A 385 -6.63 -22.48 -11.96
N ASN A 386 -7.17 -22.17 -13.12
CA ASN A 386 -6.77 -22.78 -14.37
C ASN A 386 -6.56 -21.71 -15.45
N GLU A 387 -5.48 -21.85 -16.20
CA GLU A 387 -5.20 -21.11 -17.43
C GLU A 387 -5.22 -22.10 -18.60
N PHE A 388 -6.26 -22.02 -19.41
CA PHE A 388 -6.47 -22.92 -20.54
C PHE A 388 -6.38 -22.15 -21.87
N ARG A 389 -5.46 -22.54 -22.73
CA ARG A 389 -5.29 -21.95 -24.07
C ARG A 389 -6.22 -22.64 -25.08
N LEU A 390 -7.32 -21.95 -25.38
CA LEU A 390 -8.32 -22.43 -26.34
C LEU A 390 -7.73 -22.52 -27.77
N ILE A 391 -7.09 -21.45 -28.20
CA ILE A 391 -6.28 -21.32 -29.43
C ILE A 391 -5.02 -20.54 -29.07
N PRO A 392 -3.99 -20.48 -29.95
CA PRO A 392 -2.73 -19.78 -29.63
C PRO A 392 -2.90 -18.34 -29.15
N GLU A 393 -3.92 -17.63 -29.63
CA GLU A 393 -4.21 -16.23 -29.36
C GLU A 393 -5.21 -16.02 -28.22
N LEU A 394 -5.95 -17.08 -27.78
CA LEU A 394 -7.05 -16.95 -26.83
C LEU A 394 -6.83 -17.82 -25.58
N LEU A 395 -6.70 -17.17 -24.43
CA LEU A 395 -6.54 -17.79 -23.12
C LEU A 395 -7.82 -17.65 -22.31
N LEU A 396 -8.35 -18.78 -21.82
CA LEU A 396 -9.39 -18.84 -20.82
C LEU A 396 -8.76 -18.90 -19.43
N LEU A 397 -9.21 -18.03 -18.56
CA LEU A 397 -8.80 -17.94 -17.17
C LEU A 397 -10.00 -18.29 -16.29
N THR A 398 -9.86 -19.23 -15.37
CA THR A 398 -10.91 -19.58 -14.41
C THR A 398 -10.35 -19.71 -13.02
N GLY A 399 -11.16 -19.46 -12.01
CA GLY A 399 -10.74 -19.60 -10.62
C GLY A 399 -11.92 -19.75 -9.67
N PHE A 400 -11.71 -20.56 -8.65
CA PHE A 400 -12.66 -20.79 -7.56
C PHE A 400 -11.91 -20.85 -6.23
N SER A 401 -12.46 -20.24 -5.16
CA SER A 401 -12.00 -20.52 -3.79
C SER A 401 -13.15 -20.53 -2.80
N TYR A 402 -13.02 -21.42 -1.82
CA TYR A 402 -13.79 -21.44 -0.60
C TYR A 402 -12.99 -20.79 0.52
N ASN A 403 -13.63 -19.94 1.30
CA ASN A 403 -13.03 -19.24 2.42
C ASN A 403 -13.95 -19.36 3.65
N ASN A 404 -13.37 -19.62 4.80
CA ASN A 404 -14.07 -19.63 6.08
C ASN A 404 -13.29 -18.78 7.08
N ARG A 405 -13.99 -17.93 7.83
CA ARG A 405 -13.44 -17.20 8.98
C ARG A 405 -14.29 -17.50 10.20
N THR A 406 -13.66 -17.91 11.30
CA THR A 406 -14.29 -18.22 12.58
C THR A 406 -13.64 -17.40 13.70
N SER A 407 -14.45 -16.73 14.50
CA SER A 407 -13.98 -16.13 15.76
C SER A 407 -13.63 -17.23 16.75
N LEU A 408 -12.37 -17.26 17.17
CA LEU A 408 -11.85 -18.19 18.18
C LEU A 408 -11.98 -17.61 19.58
N ASP A 409 -11.65 -16.31 19.73
CA ASP A 409 -11.84 -15.51 20.94
C ASP A 409 -12.45 -14.15 20.60
N ALA A 410 -13.28 -13.63 21.49
CA ALA A 410 -13.90 -12.32 21.31
C ALA A 410 -14.23 -11.69 22.68
N GLN A 411 -13.20 -11.31 23.43
CA GLN A 411 -13.35 -10.77 24.78
C GLN A 411 -13.76 -9.29 24.77
N ASP A 412 -14.64 -8.95 25.69
CA ASP A 412 -15.06 -7.59 26.03
C ASP A 412 -14.76 -7.29 27.50
N TYR A 413 -14.56 -6.01 27.84
CA TYR A 413 -14.34 -5.56 29.20
C TYR A 413 -15.31 -4.45 29.58
N ASN A 414 -16.05 -4.71 30.63
CA ASN A 414 -16.93 -3.71 31.21
C ASN A 414 -16.20 -2.92 32.32
N SER A 415 -15.88 -1.66 32.04
CA SER A 415 -15.17 -0.80 33.00
C SER A 415 -15.93 -0.49 34.27
N THR A 416 -17.25 -0.61 34.29
CA THR A 416 -18.09 -0.38 35.48
C THR A 416 -18.09 -1.60 36.40
N THR A 417 -18.34 -2.79 35.86
CA THR A 417 -18.36 -4.04 36.65
C THR A 417 -16.98 -4.66 36.84
N LYS A 418 -15.96 -4.17 36.16
CA LYS A 418 -14.57 -4.71 36.14
C LYS A 418 -14.49 -6.16 35.68
N GLN A 419 -15.44 -6.60 34.88
CA GLN A 419 -15.52 -8.00 34.40
C GLN A 419 -15.15 -8.10 32.92
N VAL A 420 -14.48 -9.20 32.57
CA VAL A 420 -14.27 -9.65 31.21
C VAL A 420 -15.39 -10.62 30.84
N SER A 421 -16.03 -10.40 29.71
CA SER A 421 -17.06 -11.27 29.11
C SER A 421 -16.69 -11.60 27.67
N ASN A 422 -17.46 -12.45 27.01
CA ASN A 422 -17.25 -12.78 25.60
C ASN A 422 -18.42 -12.29 24.76
N PHE A 423 -18.12 -11.73 23.59
CA PHE A 423 -19.10 -11.58 22.53
C PHE A 423 -19.52 -12.95 21.99
N PRO A 424 -20.69 -13.07 21.36
CA PRO A 424 -21.09 -14.29 20.66
C PRO A 424 -20.06 -14.70 19.59
N SER A 425 -19.78 -16.00 19.49
CA SER A 425 -18.94 -16.54 18.41
C SER A 425 -19.64 -16.36 17.06
N ASN A 426 -18.85 -16.05 16.04
CA ASN A 426 -19.32 -15.84 14.68
C ASN A 426 -18.44 -16.59 13.68
N SER A 427 -19.05 -17.32 12.76
CA SER A 427 -18.38 -17.97 11.63
C SER A 427 -19.02 -17.54 10.30
N ASN A 428 -18.20 -17.23 9.33
CA ASN A 428 -18.63 -16.78 8.01
C ASN A 428 -17.96 -17.62 6.92
N ASN A 429 -18.78 -18.08 5.96
CA ASN A 429 -18.30 -18.75 4.76
C ASN A 429 -18.45 -17.82 3.55
N ALA A 430 -17.50 -17.91 2.63
CA ALA A 430 -17.48 -17.10 1.44
C ALA A 430 -16.86 -17.84 0.25
N PHE A 431 -17.46 -17.67 -0.93
CA PHE A 431 -16.97 -18.24 -2.18
C PHE A 431 -16.51 -17.13 -3.12
N ASN A 432 -15.32 -17.29 -3.70
CA ASN A 432 -14.85 -16.47 -4.81
C ASN A 432 -14.93 -17.30 -6.08
N VAL A 433 -15.45 -16.69 -7.15
CA VAL A 433 -15.53 -17.31 -8.47
C VAL A 433 -15.10 -16.26 -9.49
N GLN A 434 -14.28 -16.64 -10.46
CA GLN A 434 -13.85 -15.75 -11.51
C GLN A 434 -13.68 -16.46 -12.84
N GLY A 435 -13.91 -15.71 -13.91
CA GLY A 435 -13.67 -16.12 -15.28
C GLY A 435 -13.14 -14.95 -16.09
N GLY A 436 -12.28 -15.24 -17.05
CA GLY A 436 -11.72 -14.24 -17.94
C GLY A 436 -11.32 -14.83 -19.28
N LEU A 437 -11.37 -14.00 -20.30
CA LEU A 437 -10.84 -14.29 -21.64
C LEU A 437 -9.77 -13.26 -21.95
N GLU A 438 -8.60 -13.72 -22.34
CA GLU A 438 -7.52 -12.85 -22.81
C GLU A 438 -7.21 -13.20 -24.26
N TYR A 439 -7.45 -12.24 -25.15
CA TYR A 439 -7.18 -12.34 -26.57
C TYR A 439 -5.89 -11.58 -26.93
N ARG A 440 -4.95 -12.24 -27.56
CA ARG A 440 -3.66 -11.73 -28.00
C ARG A 440 -3.52 -11.94 -29.50
N PRO A 441 -4.03 -11.00 -30.31
CA PRO A 441 -3.95 -11.12 -31.78
C PRO A 441 -2.51 -11.18 -32.27
N ASP A 442 -1.57 -10.62 -31.53
CA ASP A 442 -0.15 -10.55 -31.84
C ASP A 442 0.72 -10.46 -30.55
N ALA A 443 2.03 -10.29 -30.73
CA ALA A 443 2.99 -10.23 -29.63
C ALA A 443 2.92 -8.94 -28.79
N VAL A 444 2.27 -7.87 -29.29
CA VAL A 444 2.25 -6.54 -28.66
C VAL A 444 0.92 -6.17 -28.07
N ASN A 445 -0.19 -6.74 -28.57
CA ASN A 445 -1.55 -6.40 -28.15
C ASN A 445 -2.16 -7.48 -27.24
N SER A 446 -2.85 -7.05 -26.21
CA SER A 446 -3.64 -7.91 -25.33
C SER A 446 -4.94 -7.22 -24.97
N ILE A 447 -6.05 -7.93 -25.13
CA ILE A 447 -7.39 -7.52 -24.71
C ILE A 447 -7.89 -8.55 -23.71
N ARG A 448 -8.34 -8.10 -22.55
CA ARG A 448 -8.89 -8.99 -21.51
C ARG A 448 -10.30 -8.56 -21.14
N PHE A 449 -11.20 -9.51 -21.14
CA PHE A 449 -12.51 -9.37 -20.47
C PHE A 449 -12.52 -10.29 -19.25
N SER A 450 -13.03 -9.82 -18.12
CA SER A 450 -13.17 -10.65 -16.93
C SER A 450 -14.40 -10.32 -16.10
N VAL A 451 -14.92 -11.35 -15.42
CA VAL A 451 -15.96 -11.26 -14.41
C VAL A 451 -15.47 -11.99 -13.17
N ALA A 452 -15.57 -11.35 -12.01
CA ALA A 452 -15.11 -11.95 -10.76
C ALA A 452 -16.02 -11.59 -9.58
N ARG A 453 -16.53 -12.62 -8.88
CA ARG A 453 -17.12 -12.48 -7.56
C ARG A 453 -16.03 -12.63 -6.51
N LYS A 454 -15.79 -11.60 -5.72
CA LYS A 454 -14.78 -11.54 -4.65
C LYS A 454 -15.42 -11.16 -3.34
N THR A 455 -14.86 -11.62 -2.22
CA THR A 455 -15.43 -11.45 -0.88
C THR A 455 -14.43 -10.79 0.06
N ARG A 456 -14.96 -10.12 1.09
CA ARG A 456 -14.21 -9.59 2.24
C ARG A 456 -14.94 -9.93 3.53
N PHE A 457 -14.20 -10.42 4.53
CA PHE A 457 -14.68 -10.57 5.89
C PHE A 457 -14.58 -9.25 6.67
N ALA A 458 -15.54 -9.00 7.56
CA ALA A 458 -15.47 -7.91 8.52
C ALA A 458 -14.25 -8.05 9.42
N THR A 459 -13.49 -6.97 9.63
CA THR A 459 -12.33 -6.98 10.52
C THR A 459 -12.77 -7.13 11.99
N THR A 460 -11.83 -7.45 12.87
CA THR A 460 -12.04 -7.45 14.33
C THR A 460 -12.58 -6.10 14.79
N LYS A 461 -12.00 -5.01 14.30
CA LYS A 461 -12.47 -3.64 14.58
C LYS A 461 -13.89 -3.36 14.08
N ASP A 462 -14.24 -3.86 12.89
CA ASP A 462 -15.60 -3.66 12.36
C ASP A 462 -16.66 -4.31 13.25
N ARG A 463 -16.34 -5.47 13.84
CA ARG A 463 -17.25 -6.28 14.65
C ARG A 463 -17.33 -5.84 16.12
N TYR A 464 -16.19 -5.51 16.74
CA TYR A 464 -16.10 -5.42 18.19
C TYR A 464 -15.79 -4.02 18.73
N SER A 465 -15.46 -3.04 17.85
CA SER A 465 -15.07 -1.72 18.33
C SER A 465 -16.23 -0.84 18.76
N TYR A 466 -16.15 -0.32 19.97
CA TYR A 466 -17.04 0.75 20.46
C TYR A 466 -16.74 2.13 19.87
N ARG A 467 -15.66 2.28 19.10
CA ARG A 467 -15.21 3.56 18.49
C ARG A 467 -15.21 4.72 19.49
N LEU A 468 -14.59 4.49 20.64
CA LEU A 468 -14.55 5.43 21.76
C LEU A 468 -15.95 5.81 22.28
N GLY A 469 -16.90 4.87 22.25
CA GLY A 469 -18.25 5.02 22.75
C GLY A 469 -19.25 5.64 21.77
N THR A 470 -18.85 5.87 20.51
CA THR A 470 -19.76 6.38 19.46
C THR A 470 -20.45 5.28 18.66
N ALA A 471 -20.08 4.03 18.87
CA ALA A 471 -20.66 2.89 18.17
C ALA A 471 -21.01 1.74 19.12
N ILE A 472 -21.93 0.89 18.65
CA ILE A 472 -22.27 -0.39 19.25
C ILE A 472 -21.57 -1.47 18.44
N PRO A 473 -20.85 -2.42 19.08
CA PRO A 473 -20.33 -3.60 18.42
C PRO A 473 -21.41 -4.39 17.66
N ASN A 474 -21.02 -5.02 16.56
CA ASN A 474 -21.86 -5.94 15.80
C ASN A 474 -21.10 -7.23 15.46
N PRO A 475 -21.09 -8.21 16.38
CA PRO A 475 -20.44 -9.50 16.16
C PRO A 475 -20.97 -10.25 14.92
N ASP A 476 -22.24 -10.02 14.55
CA ASP A 476 -22.97 -10.76 13.51
C ASP A 476 -22.73 -10.25 12.09
N LEU A 477 -21.74 -9.38 11.87
CA LEU A 477 -21.40 -8.92 10.54
C LEU A 477 -21.01 -10.08 9.63
N HIS A 478 -21.73 -10.18 8.50
CA HIS A 478 -21.44 -11.13 7.42
C HIS A 478 -20.40 -10.57 6.44
N ALA A 479 -19.85 -11.46 5.61
CA ALA A 479 -18.96 -11.06 4.53
C ALA A 479 -19.68 -10.16 3.50
N GLU A 480 -19.04 -9.08 3.11
CA GLU A 480 -19.41 -8.32 1.93
C GLU A 480 -18.80 -8.96 0.68
N TYR A 481 -19.42 -8.79 -0.49
CA TYR A 481 -18.87 -9.26 -1.75
C TYR A 481 -19.11 -8.28 -2.88
N ALA A 482 -18.19 -8.29 -3.85
CA ALA A 482 -18.31 -7.52 -5.08
C ALA A 482 -18.38 -8.46 -6.30
N VAL A 483 -19.20 -8.08 -7.28
CA VAL A 483 -19.12 -8.63 -8.63
C VAL A 483 -18.47 -7.58 -9.52
N ASN A 484 -17.27 -7.90 -9.97
CA ASN A 484 -16.42 -7.02 -10.76
C ASN A 484 -16.47 -7.42 -12.23
N TYR A 485 -16.64 -6.45 -13.12
CA TYR A 485 -16.53 -6.58 -14.57
C TYR A 485 -15.40 -5.68 -15.05
N GLU A 486 -14.56 -6.19 -15.92
CA GLU A 486 -13.46 -5.42 -16.50
C GLU A 486 -13.28 -5.75 -17.98
N LEU A 487 -13.04 -4.70 -18.77
CA LEU A 487 -12.50 -4.78 -20.12
C LEU A 487 -11.17 -4.01 -20.13
N GLY A 488 -10.06 -4.71 -20.29
CA GLY A 488 -8.71 -4.16 -20.32
C GLY A 488 -8.07 -4.29 -21.69
N TYR A 489 -7.27 -3.30 -22.06
CA TYR A 489 -6.42 -3.29 -23.24
C TYR A 489 -5.00 -2.90 -22.87
N LYS A 490 -4.03 -3.61 -23.43
CA LYS A 490 -2.61 -3.30 -23.28
C LYS A 490 -1.89 -3.48 -24.62
N THR A 491 -1.02 -2.52 -24.95
CA THR A 491 -0.13 -2.63 -26.09
C THR A 491 1.26 -2.08 -25.78
N SER A 492 2.28 -2.64 -26.43
CA SER A 492 3.67 -2.19 -26.35
C SER A 492 4.29 -2.21 -27.74
N VAL A 493 4.31 -1.06 -28.39
CA VAL A 493 4.75 -0.92 -29.79
C VAL A 493 6.22 -0.52 -29.84
N LYS A 494 7.06 -1.38 -30.44
CA LYS A 494 8.51 -1.14 -30.69
C LYS A 494 9.26 -0.67 -29.43
N ASP A 495 8.86 -1.11 -28.24
CA ASP A 495 9.40 -0.69 -26.93
C ASP A 495 9.39 0.83 -26.68
N LYS A 496 8.72 1.59 -27.54
CA LYS A 496 8.62 3.06 -27.46
C LYS A 496 7.29 3.54 -26.91
N LEU A 497 6.19 2.92 -27.30
CA LEU A 497 4.84 3.29 -26.89
C LEU A 497 4.23 2.17 -26.08
N ASN A 498 3.92 2.45 -24.82
CA ASN A 498 3.14 1.56 -23.96
C ASN A 498 1.81 2.22 -23.66
N ILE A 499 0.72 1.54 -23.94
CA ILE A 499 -0.64 2.00 -23.59
C ILE A 499 -1.29 0.90 -22.74
N GLN A 500 -1.94 1.30 -21.68
CA GLN A 500 -2.84 0.48 -20.91
C GLN A 500 -4.16 1.24 -20.69
N ALA A 501 -5.27 0.59 -20.92
CA ALA A 501 -6.59 1.16 -20.68
C ALA A 501 -7.49 0.11 -20.05
N ALA A 502 -8.40 0.53 -19.18
CA ALA A 502 -9.39 -0.33 -18.60
C ALA A 502 -10.72 0.39 -18.37
N LEU A 503 -11.81 -0.30 -18.66
CA LEU A 503 -13.16 0.04 -18.23
C LEU A 503 -13.53 -0.95 -17.12
N PHE A 504 -14.05 -0.46 -16.00
CA PHE A 504 -14.44 -1.33 -14.91
C PHE A 504 -15.79 -0.92 -14.31
N TYR A 505 -16.50 -1.93 -13.83
CA TYR A 505 -17.72 -1.79 -13.07
C TYR A 505 -17.72 -2.82 -11.95
N SER A 506 -18.00 -2.39 -10.72
CA SER A 506 -18.09 -3.24 -9.53
C SER A 506 -19.40 -2.98 -8.82
N LYS A 507 -20.20 -4.02 -8.60
CA LYS A 507 -21.41 -3.96 -7.77
C LYS A 507 -21.13 -4.69 -6.46
N ILE A 508 -21.24 -3.96 -5.34
CA ILE A 508 -20.91 -4.44 -4.02
C ILE A 508 -22.21 -4.71 -3.26
N TYR A 509 -22.31 -5.89 -2.68
CA TYR A 509 -23.46 -6.34 -1.91
C TYR A 509 -23.06 -6.56 -0.45
N ASN A 510 -24.02 -6.43 0.46
CA ASN A 510 -23.80 -6.50 1.89
C ASN A 510 -22.72 -5.51 2.35
N THR A 511 -22.67 -4.33 1.70
CA THR A 511 -21.67 -3.32 2.03
C THR A 511 -21.76 -2.98 3.51
N ILE A 512 -20.65 -3.07 4.22
CA ILE A 512 -20.58 -2.75 5.64
C ILE A 512 -20.54 -1.23 5.80
N LEU A 513 -21.63 -0.68 6.30
CA LEU A 513 -21.82 0.76 6.47
C LEU A 513 -22.17 1.09 7.92
N MET A 514 -21.78 2.31 8.36
CA MET A 514 -22.21 2.87 9.64
C MET A 514 -23.65 3.34 9.50
N VAL A 515 -24.56 2.68 10.22
CA VAL A 515 -25.94 3.11 10.41
C VAL A 515 -25.98 4.01 11.66
N SER A 516 -26.40 5.25 11.48
CA SER A 516 -26.47 6.23 12.58
C SER A 516 -27.72 6.03 13.43
N ASN A 517 -27.68 6.52 14.67
CA ASN A 517 -28.85 6.63 15.57
C ASN A 517 -29.54 5.28 15.86
N VAL A 518 -28.76 4.22 16.04
CA VAL A 518 -29.28 2.88 16.35
C VAL A 518 -29.74 2.78 17.79
N LYS A 519 -29.00 3.40 18.75
CA LYS A 519 -29.30 3.39 20.17
C LYS A 519 -28.91 4.72 20.81
N TYR A 520 -29.76 5.23 21.68
CA TYR A 520 -29.45 6.39 22.53
C TYR A 520 -28.74 5.93 23.82
N ASP A 521 -27.53 6.47 24.02
CA ASP A 521 -26.77 6.29 25.27
C ASP A 521 -27.16 7.42 26.26
N SER A 522 -27.97 7.10 27.27
CA SER A 522 -28.44 8.06 28.26
C SER A 522 -27.30 8.59 29.15
N THR A 523 -26.26 7.82 29.38
CA THR A 523 -25.10 8.22 30.20
C THR A 523 -24.26 9.29 29.48
N ARG A 524 -24.08 9.14 28.16
CA ARG A 524 -23.35 10.08 27.32
C ARG A 524 -24.25 11.15 26.68
N MET A 525 -25.56 11.02 26.84
CA MET A 525 -26.58 11.86 26.20
C MET A 525 -26.36 11.98 24.68
N ALA A 526 -26.01 10.87 24.02
CA ALA A 526 -25.64 10.82 22.62
C ALA A 526 -26.20 9.57 21.92
N TRP A 527 -26.50 9.72 20.62
CA TRP A 527 -26.84 8.60 19.77
C TRP A 527 -25.58 7.83 19.33
N GLN A 528 -25.67 6.51 19.40
CA GLN A 528 -24.64 5.59 18.92
C GLN A 528 -25.04 5.00 17.57
N GLY A 529 -24.06 4.85 16.66
CA GLY A 529 -24.21 4.13 15.42
C GLY A 529 -23.80 2.66 15.54
N GLN A 530 -24.05 1.87 14.50
CA GLN A 530 -23.61 0.48 14.39
C GLN A 530 -23.17 0.18 12.97
N LEU A 531 -22.07 -0.54 12.78
CA LEU A 531 -21.76 -1.11 11.50
C LEU A 531 -22.71 -2.25 11.18
N GLN A 532 -23.34 -2.21 10.01
CA GLN A 532 -24.31 -3.20 9.54
C GLN A 532 -24.05 -3.56 8.07
N ASN A 533 -24.47 -4.75 7.66
CA ASN A 533 -24.55 -5.15 6.24
C ASN A 533 -25.77 -4.48 5.60
N ALA A 534 -25.73 -3.18 5.42
CA ALA A 534 -26.89 -2.33 5.14
C ALA A 534 -26.92 -1.79 3.71
N GLY A 535 -26.27 -2.48 2.74
CA GLY A 535 -26.33 -1.80 1.49
C GLY A 535 -25.82 -2.49 0.25
N VAL A 536 -26.22 -1.90 -0.86
CA VAL A 536 -25.69 -2.14 -2.19
C VAL A 536 -25.01 -0.88 -2.67
N SER A 537 -23.81 -1.03 -3.21
CA SER A 537 -23.01 0.07 -3.74
C SER A 537 -22.51 -0.28 -5.14
N GLU A 538 -22.15 0.74 -5.92
CA GLU A 538 -21.51 0.52 -7.21
C GLU A 538 -20.34 1.49 -7.41
N TYR A 539 -19.27 0.95 -8.01
CA TYR A 539 -18.09 1.71 -8.43
C TYR A 539 -17.87 1.47 -9.92
N MET A 540 -17.67 2.53 -10.69
CA MET A 540 -17.41 2.44 -12.11
C MET A 540 -16.37 3.46 -12.54
N GLY A 541 -15.60 3.13 -13.57
CA GLY A 541 -14.61 4.07 -14.04
C GLY A 541 -13.83 3.65 -15.26
N VAL A 542 -12.92 4.56 -15.61
CA VAL A 542 -11.99 4.43 -16.72
C VAL A 542 -10.59 4.72 -16.23
N GLU A 543 -9.65 3.90 -16.64
CA GLU A 543 -8.22 4.08 -16.42
C GLU A 543 -7.50 4.13 -17.77
N ILE A 544 -6.58 5.07 -17.94
CA ILE A 544 -5.73 5.16 -19.13
C ILE A 544 -4.32 5.52 -18.67
N GLY A 545 -3.33 4.75 -19.12
CA GLY A 545 -1.92 5.05 -18.96
C GLY A 545 -1.21 5.00 -20.31
N VAL A 546 -0.41 6.00 -20.60
CA VAL A 546 0.40 6.10 -21.82
C VAL A 546 1.82 6.50 -21.45
N ASP A 547 2.79 5.71 -21.86
CA ASP A 547 4.21 6.03 -21.77
C ASP A 547 4.80 6.07 -23.18
N TYR A 548 5.54 7.12 -23.51
CA TYR A 548 6.16 7.25 -24.81
C TYR A 548 7.63 7.69 -24.73
N GLN A 549 8.49 6.92 -25.36
CA GLN A 549 9.91 7.19 -25.54
C GLN A 549 10.14 7.97 -26.84
N PHE A 550 10.14 9.29 -26.76
CA PHE A 550 10.32 10.17 -27.93
C PHE A 550 11.71 10.01 -28.55
N LEU A 551 12.74 10.04 -27.69
CA LEU A 551 14.14 9.84 -28.02
C LEU A 551 14.73 8.85 -26.99
N PRO A 552 15.88 8.22 -27.26
CA PRO A 552 16.56 7.42 -26.24
C PRO A 552 16.80 8.17 -24.91
N SER A 553 16.88 9.52 -24.99
CA SER A 553 17.08 10.42 -23.85
C SER A 553 15.81 11.08 -23.32
N LEU A 554 14.68 11.01 -24.01
CA LEU A 554 13.45 11.75 -23.66
C LEU A 554 12.26 10.80 -23.58
N LYS A 555 11.71 10.67 -22.37
CA LYS A 555 10.49 9.89 -22.09
C LYS A 555 9.43 10.80 -21.45
N ALA A 556 8.19 10.58 -21.82
CA ALA A 556 7.05 11.18 -21.12
C ALA A 556 5.94 10.15 -20.91
N GLY A 557 5.11 10.38 -19.91
CA GLY A 557 3.96 9.54 -19.65
C GLY A 557 2.84 10.32 -18.99
N VAL A 558 1.62 9.79 -19.16
CA VAL A 558 0.40 10.33 -18.57
C VAL A 558 -0.48 9.19 -18.10
N ASN A 559 -1.06 9.35 -16.90
CA ASN A 559 -2.03 8.45 -16.31
C ASN A 559 -3.28 9.22 -15.94
N TYR A 560 -4.43 8.77 -16.40
CA TYR A 560 -5.72 9.35 -16.07
C TYR A 560 -6.63 8.30 -15.46
N THR A 561 -7.37 8.69 -14.44
CA THR A 561 -8.38 7.87 -13.78
C THR A 561 -9.64 8.68 -13.57
N TYR A 562 -10.75 8.17 -14.05
CA TYR A 562 -12.10 8.61 -13.69
C TYR A 562 -12.76 7.51 -12.87
N ILE A 563 -13.34 7.88 -11.72
CA ILE A 563 -14.10 6.94 -10.89
C ILE A 563 -15.35 7.60 -10.32
N LYS A 564 -16.49 6.92 -10.45
CA LYS A 564 -17.75 7.26 -9.81
C LYS A 564 -18.14 6.16 -8.83
N ARG A 565 -18.50 6.56 -7.61
CA ARG A 565 -18.95 5.63 -6.54
C ARG A 565 -20.32 6.10 -6.07
N ASN A 566 -21.29 5.20 -6.06
CA ASN A 566 -22.66 5.45 -5.63
C ASN A 566 -23.04 4.47 -4.52
N ASN A 567 -23.63 5.00 -3.47
CA ASN A 567 -24.39 4.19 -2.51
C ASN A 567 -25.82 4.08 -3.03
N LEU A 568 -26.22 2.88 -3.45
CA LEU A 568 -27.54 2.66 -4.04
C LEU A 568 -28.64 2.53 -2.99
N THR A 569 -28.28 2.06 -1.79
CA THR A 569 -29.23 1.92 -0.67
C THR A 569 -29.51 3.25 0.01
N ASN A 570 -28.47 4.06 0.23
CA ASN A 570 -28.59 5.39 0.82
C ASN A 570 -27.78 6.42 0.04
N PRO A 571 -28.34 7.01 -1.04
CA PRO A 571 -27.64 7.95 -1.91
C PRO A 571 -27.16 9.25 -1.22
N SER A 572 -27.69 9.56 -0.03
CA SER A 572 -27.28 10.73 0.75
C SER A 572 -25.97 10.53 1.50
N LEU A 573 -25.48 9.28 1.63
CA LEU A 573 -24.18 8.98 2.22
C LEU A 573 -23.10 8.94 1.15
N TYR A 574 -22.12 9.83 1.29
CA TYR A 574 -21.01 9.93 0.33
C TYR A 574 -19.90 8.92 0.66
N PHE A 575 -19.32 8.32 -0.39
CA PHE A 575 -18.05 7.60 -0.27
C PHE A 575 -16.89 8.58 -0.20
N ILE A 576 -16.00 8.37 0.77
CA ILE A 576 -14.92 9.30 1.12
C ILE A 576 -13.58 8.96 0.46
N ASP A 577 -12.62 9.90 0.51
CA ASP A 577 -11.18 9.72 0.28
C ASP A 577 -10.71 9.51 -1.18
N VAL A 578 -11.60 9.34 -2.14
CA VAL A 578 -11.21 9.13 -3.54
C VAL A 578 -11.72 10.28 -4.43
N PRO A 579 -10.84 10.96 -5.17
CA PRO A 579 -11.25 11.99 -6.13
C PRO A 579 -11.94 11.35 -7.33
N ARG A 580 -12.91 12.07 -7.93
CA ARG A 580 -13.58 11.59 -9.16
C ARG A 580 -12.66 11.56 -10.36
N ASN A 581 -11.77 12.54 -10.47
CA ASN A 581 -10.78 12.65 -11.54
C ASN A 581 -9.40 12.78 -10.94
N LYS A 582 -8.46 12.01 -11.46
CA LYS A 582 -7.04 12.10 -11.17
C LYS A 582 -6.25 12.07 -12.45
N LEU A 583 -5.31 12.97 -12.58
CA LEU A 583 -4.34 13.02 -13.68
C LEU A 583 -2.94 13.06 -13.09
N PHE A 584 -2.07 12.21 -13.58
CA PHE A 584 -0.63 12.24 -13.32
C PHE A 584 0.10 12.31 -14.64
N GLY A 585 1.07 13.22 -14.76
CA GLY A 585 1.91 13.35 -15.94
C GLY A 585 3.37 13.53 -15.57
N TYR A 586 4.28 13.05 -16.41
CA TYR A 586 5.70 13.26 -16.22
C TYR A 586 6.46 13.42 -17.53
N VAL A 587 7.57 14.13 -17.47
CA VAL A 587 8.59 14.20 -18.50
C VAL A 587 9.93 13.93 -17.86
N GLN A 588 10.73 13.08 -18.48
CA GLN A 588 12.07 12.74 -18.05
C GLN A 588 13.04 12.95 -19.20
N TYR A 589 14.14 13.63 -18.92
CA TYR A 589 15.25 13.82 -19.84
C TYR A 589 16.53 13.28 -19.23
N GLN A 590 17.21 12.41 -20.00
CA GLN A 590 18.51 11.82 -19.66
C GLN A 590 19.61 12.50 -20.47
N PHE A 591 20.43 13.30 -19.82
CA PHE A 591 21.59 13.92 -20.47
C PHE A 591 22.77 12.94 -20.46
N LYS A 592 22.91 12.21 -21.57
CA LYS A 592 23.92 11.12 -21.70
C LYS A 592 23.84 10.18 -20.48
N LYS A 593 25.01 9.74 -19.96
CA LYS A 593 25.11 8.98 -18.69
C LYS A 593 25.47 9.88 -17.50
N ILE A 594 25.38 11.19 -17.65
CA ILE A 594 25.90 12.16 -16.69
C ILE A 594 24.81 12.63 -15.74
N ALA A 595 23.63 12.95 -16.26
CA ALA A 595 22.56 13.50 -15.47
C ALA A 595 21.17 13.12 -16.00
N SER A 596 20.20 13.11 -15.12
CA SER A 596 18.79 13.02 -15.48
C SER A 596 18.00 14.12 -14.77
N VAL A 597 16.97 14.62 -15.45
CA VAL A 597 16.01 15.57 -14.88
C VAL A 597 14.63 15.02 -15.12
N GLN A 598 13.78 15.13 -14.12
CA GLN A 598 12.39 14.74 -14.19
C GLN A 598 11.51 15.87 -13.65
N VAL A 599 10.42 16.10 -14.35
CA VAL A 599 9.32 16.96 -13.91
C VAL A 599 8.05 16.13 -13.92
N ASN A 600 7.27 16.19 -12.85
CA ASN A 600 5.97 15.53 -12.80
C ASN A 600 4.89 16.44 -12.21
N THR A 601 3.67 16.21 -12.63
CA THR A 601 2.49 16.92 -12.15
C THR A 601 1.41 15.93 -11.73
N GLU A 602 0.66 16.30 -10.72
CA GLU A 602 -0.49 15.55 -10.23
C GLU A 602 -1.67 16.49 -10.05
N TYR A 603 -2.79 16.16 -10.66
CA TYR A 603 -4.07 16.82 -10.43
C TYR A 603 -5.06 15.87 -9.79
N ASN A 604 -5.74 16.32 -8.75
CA ASN A 604 -6.87 15.64 -8.12
C ASN A 604 -8.07 16.58 -8.06
N SER A 605 -9.23 16.09 -8.51
CA SER A 605 -10.50 16.81 -8.26
C SER A 605 -10.83 16.75 -6.77
N LYS A 606 -11.77 17.58 -6.32
CA LYS A 606 -12.30 17.51 -4.95
C LYS A 606 -12.77 16.11 -4.59
N ARG A 607 -12.66 15.75 -3.29
CA ARG A 607 -13.12 14.50 -2.72
C ARG A 607 -13.89 14.74 -1.42
N TYR A 608 -14.84 13.86 -1.13
CA TYR A 608 -15.49 13.88 0.18
C TYR A 608 -14.55 13.32 1.24
N SER A 609 -14.55 13.92 2.43
CA SER A 609 -13.79 13.48 3.60
C SER A 609 -14.68 12.94 4.71
N THR A 610 -15.98 13.20 4.62
CA THR A 610 -16.99 12.69 5.54
C THR A 610 -18.19 12.16 4.77
N THR A 611 -18.90 11.21 5.35
CA THR A 611 -20.09 10.63 4.74
C THR A 611 -21.25 11.62 4.63
N TYR A 612 -21.24 12.72 5.37
CA TYR A 612 -22.23 13.79 5.31
C TYR A 612 -21.84 14.94 4.38
N GLY A 613 -20.67 14.87 3.68
CA GLY A 613 -20.36 15.74 2.55
C GLY A 613 -19.31 16.81 2.79
N ALA A 614 -18.55 16.84 3.91
CA ALA A 614 -17.37 17.71 4.02
C ALA A 614 -16.33 17.35 2.94
N VAL A 615 -15.64 18.34 2.39
CA VAL A 615 -14.88 18.22 1.16
C VAL A 615 -13.43 18.66 1.37
N ALA A 616 -12.47 17.82 0.98
CA ALA A 616 -11.12 18.26 0.65
C ALA A 616 -11.09 18.80 -0.78
N GLY A 617 -10.59 20.03 -0.98
CA GLY A 617 -10.60 20.75 -2.25
C GLY A 617 -9.77 20.09 -3.34
N SER A 618 -9.99 20.50 -4.59
CA SER A 618 -9.14 20.10 -5.72
C SER A 618 -7.76 20.76 -5.63
N PHE A 619 -6.74 20.04 -6.13
CA PHE A 619 -5.38 20.57 -6.18
C PHE A 619 -4.62 20.08 -7.41
N ALA A 620 -3.59 20.86 -7.78
CA ALA A 620 -2.57 20.46 -8.72
C ALA A 620 -1.20 20.70 -8.09
N LEU A 621 -0.31 19.70 -8.21
CA LEU A 621 1.06 19.76 -7.71
C LEU A 621 2.04 19.67 -8.87
N LEU A 622 3.13 20.40 -8.78
CA LEU A 622 4.27 20.32 -9.69
C LEU A 622 5.51 19.95 -8.88
N ASN A 623 6.23 18.94 -9.31
CA ASN A 623 7.43 18.44 -8.65
C ASN A 623 8.57 18.30 -9.65
N THR A 624 9.81 18.45 -9.21
CA THR A 624 11.00 18.19 -10.02
C THR A 624 12.06 17.47 -9.21
N ALA A 625 12.84 16.67 -9.90
CA ALA A 625 14.04 16.04 -9.35
C ALA A 625 15.12 15.98 -10.44
N ALA A 626 16.37 16.15 -10.02
CA ALA A 626 17.54 15.97 -10.87
C ALA A 626 18.53 15.04 -10.16
N THR A 627 19.12 14.15 -10.94
CA THR A 627 20.20 13.25 -10.48
C THR A 627 21.43 13.48 -11.34
N VAL A 628 22.58 13.70 -10.68
CA VAL A 628 23.87 13.86 -11.35
C VAL A 628 24.78 12.72 -10.91
N HIS A 629 25.33 11.98 -11.86
CA HIS A 629 26.33 10.94 -11.64
C HIS A 629 27.71 11.59 -11.49
N VAL A 630 28.15 11.75 -10.24
CA VAL A 630 29.39 12.45 -9.92
C VAL A 630 30.59 11.52 -10.12
N TRP A 631 30.44 10.25 -9.83
CA TRP A 631 31.47 9.24 -9.99
C TRP A 631 30.85 7.87 -10.27
N LYS A 632 31.65 6.88 -10.65
CA LYS A 632 31.21 5.51 -11.00
C LYS A 632 30.22 4.91 -10.00
N TRP A 633 30.35 5.22 -8.72
CA TRP A 633 29.57 4.65 -7.63
C TRP A 633 28.71 5.67 -6.88
N PHE A 634 28.85 6.95 -7.17
CA PHE A 634 28.17 8.02 -6.46
C PHE A 634 27.35 8.91 -7.39
N SER A 635 26.15 9.22 -6.95
CA SER A 635 25.28 10.20 -7.59
C SER A 635 24.69 11.14 -6.56
N VAL A 636 24.48 12.38 -6.94
CA VAL A 636 23.72 13.35 -6.13
C VAL A 636 22.36 13.54 -6.77
N GLU A 637 21.33 13.39 -5.96
CA GLU A 637 19.94 13.62 -6.33
C GLU A 637 19.41 14.80 -5.51
N GLY A 638 18.75 15.74 -6.16
CA GLY A 638 18.08 16.85 -5.49
C GLY A 638 16.76 17.17 -6.14
N GLY A 639 15.83 17.72 -5.38
CA GLY A 639 14.52 18.04 -5.91
C GLY A 639 13.67 18.94 -5.03
N VAL A 640 12.57 19.37 -5.64
CA VAL A 640 11.55 20.21 -5.01
C VAL A 640 10.18 19.56 -5.25
N ASN A 641 9.46 19.28 -4.19
CA ASN A 641 8.06 18.87 -4.26
C ASN A 641 7.16 20.09 -3.99
N ASN A 642 5.98 20.09 -4.63
CA ASN A 642 5.00 21.15 -4.51
C ASN A 642 5.62 22.54 -4.80
N ILE A 643 6.23 22.69 -5.98
CA ILE A 643 6.97 23.91 -6.40
C ILE A 643 6.10 25.17 -6.26
N ALA A 644 4.80 25.07 -6.58
CA ALA A 644 3.86 26.18 -6.51
C ALA A 644 3.41 26.50 -5.06
N ASP A 645 3.92 25.79 -4.06
CA ASP A 645 3.56 25.95 -2.65
C ASP A 645 2.02 25.89 -2.42
N ARG A 646 1.36 24.96 -3.11
CA ARG A 646 -0.08 24.79 -3.00
C ARG A 646 -0.46 24.32 -1.60
N ASN A 647 -1.37 25.04 -0.93
CA ASN A 647 -2.03 24.56 0.27
C ASN A 647 -3.12 23.55 -0.14
N TYR A 648 -2.99 22.30 0.28
CA TYR A 648 -3.89 21.21 -0.07
C TYR A 648 -4.04 20.19 1.04
N SER A 649 -5.08 19.37 0.96
CA SER A 649 -5.36 18.30 1.90
C SER A 649 -5.85 17.06 1.16
N LEU A 650 -5.46 15.88 1.64
CA LEU A 650 -6.04 14.60 1.22
C LEU A 650 -7.31 14.28 1.99
N ALA A 651 -7.40 14.73 3.24
CA ALA A 651 -8.58 14.69 4.09
C ALA A 651 -8.86 16.10 4.63
N GLU A 652 -10.13 16.52 4.68
CA GLU A 652 -10.53 17.82 5.19
C GLU A 652 -10.00 18.04 6.61
N GLY A 653 -9.42 19.21 6.87
CA GLY A 653 -8.83 19.58 8.16
C GLY A 653 -7.45 18.98 8.44
N TYR A 654 -6.86 18.24 7.49
CA TYR A 654 -5.52 17.69 7.60
C TYR A 654 -4.67 18.16 6.42
N PRO A 655 -4.06 19.36 6.51
CA PRO A 655 -3.22 19.91 5.46
C PRO A 655 -1.95 19.06 5.28
N GLU A 656 -1.58 18.90 4.01
CA GLU A 656 -0.39 18.20 3.55
C GLU A 656 0.81 19.17 3.45
N PRO A 657 2.06 18.67 3.31
CA PRO A 657 3.24 19.50 3.20
C PRO A 657 3.16 20.54 2.07
N GLY A 658 3.52 21.78 2.36
CA GLY A 658 3.79 22.82 1.40
C GLY A 658 5.02 22.52 0.55
N ARG A 659 5.65 23.55 -0.04
CA ARG A 659 6.89 23.39 -0.81
C ARG A 659 7.97 22.81 0.08
N ASN A 660 8.60 21.72 -0.40
CA ASN A 660 9.64 21.05 0.34
C ASN A 660 10.78 20.60 -0.57
N TYR A 661 11.97 20.52 0.00
CA TYR A 661 13.22 20.26 -0.71
C TYR A 661 13.85 18.97 -0.19
N PHE A 662 14.63 18.32 -1.04
CA PHE A 662 15.46 17.20 -0.63
C PHE A 662 16.77 17.15 -1.41
N VAL A 663 17.82 16.62 -0.76
CA VAL A 663 19.10 16.31 -1.38
C VAL A 663 19.59 14.97 -0.86
N ASN A 664 19.99 14.06 -1.74
CA ASN A 664 20.45 12.72 -1.42
C ASN A 664 21.81 12.46 -2.07
N LEU A 665 22.69 11.81 -1.34
CA LEU A 665 23.83 11.09 -1.89
C LEU A 665 23.41 9.64 -2.12
N LEU A 666 23.43 9.19 -3.37
CA LEU A 666 23.15 7.83 -3.78
C LEU A 666 24.46 7.08 -4.01
N TYR A 667 24.53 5.83 -3.56
CA TYR A 667 25.71 4.99 -3.79
C TYR A 667 25.29 3.59 -4.29
N ARG A 668 26.07 3.07 -5.25
CA ARG A 668 25.79 1.76 -5.90
C ARG A 668 27.11 1.12 -6.39
N LEU A 669 27.37 -0.12 -5.91
CA LEU A 669 28.49 -0.99 -6.30
C LEU A 669 27.99 -2.24 -7.02
#